data_b8113cb5296b3fb13476a984077b740e
#
_entry.id   b8113cb5296b3fb13476a984077b740e
#
_cell.length_a   1.000
_cell.length_b   1.000
_cell.length_c   1.000
_cell.angle_alpha   90.00
_cell.angle_beta   90.00
_cell.angle_gamma   90.00
#
_symmetry.space_group_name_H-M   'P 1'
#
loop_
_entity.id
_entity.type
_entity.pdbx_description
1 polymer ?
#
loop_
_entity_poly.entity_id
_entity_poly.type
_entity_poly.pdbx_seq_one_letter_code
_entity_poly.pdbx_strand_id
1 'polypeptide(L)'
;MQTQPGIVYQFGPFEVNAASGELLKNGRRIKLQEQPYRLLVALLENSGEVISREELRKRLWPEDTFVDFDGSLRVAVGKLREALDDNADNPRYIETIPKRGYRFLVPEVRRIEATHQAVNETAAPREDLEPLKTGATPVAVKPTHNNLLRYGIIALATLILTVGSVFLSQQRTHAKPLTDKDVVVLADFANTTGDPVFDGTLRQGLAVQMEQSPFLSILPDEKIQQTLVLMGQPVDAKLIPAIAREVCQRTASAAVLDGSIARIGTEYLLTLKAVNCESGKTLASAEAQASDQNEVLDALGHVSVEMRNNLGESLSTIQKFDTPLEQATTPSLKALKAFSSGMQTMRTKGPDVATPFFKHAVELDPNFAVAYAYLGVIATTSLEPGLSVDYRTKAFELRDRASDAEKYWITATYHKGVTGNIPKAIEACDLWIQDYPRSELPHMYLGAAVLPVVGQYERAAEESIAGVRLRPDFPLAYAFGIRAYTSLDRFDEAKAVYAQAVERKLHSPYIDSVMYFLAFAQNDTAAMARHAANVDSLPKWQHQMLSMEGDTAAYAGRLKEAREFSRRAMDRAQHAGEKDAPALYSGTSALREVWFGNTAEARRRASLALKLSAGRDLEYFAALAFAYAKDDVRAKALANDLGKRFPEDTIVQFNYLPGIHGKLALNKGDASGAIQSLAVAAPYELGATRALDLDWTAMFPVFVRGEAYLAARRGSEAAAEFQKLLDHRGLVLNQPIGALAHLGLGRAYVLQGDTVKAKAAYVDFLTLWKDADTDIPVLQQAKAEYAKLQ
;
A
#
# COMPACT_ATOMS: atom_id res chain seq x y z
N MET A 1 -13.96 -35.87 2.06
CA MET A 1 -15.20 -35.04 2.28
C MET A 1 -16.41 -35.92 1.99
N GLN A 2 -17.17 -36.29 3.02
CA GLN A 2 -18.40 -37.04 2.82
C GLN A 2 -19.48 -36.08 2.31
N THR A 3 -20.01 -36.34 1.15
CA THR A 3 -21.17 -35.68 0.55
C THR A 3 -22.40 -35.96 1.40
N GLN A 4 -22.87 -34.94 2.15
CA GLN A 4 -24.20 -35.04 2.80
C GLN A 4 -25.29 -35.01 1.73
N PRO A 5 -26.45 -35.71 1.95
CA PRO A 5 -27.58 -35.69 1.02
C PRO A 5 -28.09 -34.25 0.85
N GLY A 6 -28.51 -33.89 -0.38
CA GLY A 6 -28.81 -32.51 -0.77
C GLY A 6 -29.96 -31.91 0.07
N ILE A 7 -29.59 -31.10 1.04
CA ILE A 7 -30.51 -30.31 1.83
C ILE A 7 -30.72 -28.97 1.15
N VAL A 8 -31.98 -28.60 0.92
CA VAL A 8 -32.41 -27.31 0.42
C VAL A 8 -33.13 -26.55 1.51
N TYR A 9 -32.67 -25.34 1.84
CA TYR A 9 -33.34 -24.42 2.77
C TYR A 9 -34.11 -23.35 1.99
N GLN A 10 -35.37 -23.13 2.35
CA GLN A 10 -36.20 -22.06 1.79
C GLN A 10 -36.65 -21.10 2.89
N PHE A 11 -36.47 -19.80 2.70
CA PHE A 11 -36.91 -18.74 3.60
C PHE A 11 -37.22 -17.46 2.84
N GLY A 12 -38.35 -16.87 3.04
CA GLY A 12 -38.77 -15.69 2.26
C GLY A 12 -38.66 -15.93 0.76
N PRO A 13 -37.98 -15.02 0.00
CA PRO A 13 -37.74 -15.16 -1.44
C PRO A 13 -36.51 -16.01 -1.75
N PHE A 14 -35.79 -16.54 -0.76
CA PHE A 14 -34.50 -17.19 -0.90
C PHE A 14 -34.59 -18.73 -0.84
N GLU A 15 -33.75 -19.37 -1.63
CA GLU A 15 -33.51 -20.81 -1.64
C GLU A 15 -32.00 -21.06 -1.59
N VAL A 16 -31.55 -21.91 -0.66
CA VAL A 16 -30.16 -22.28 -0.43
C VAL A 16 -29.98 -23.77 -0.61
N ASN A 17 -29.23 -24.18 -1.60
CA ASN A 17 -28.90 -25.59 -1.81
C ASN A 17 -27.55 -25.91 -1.16
N ALA A 18 -27.57 -26.61 -0.04
CA ALA A 18 -26.39 -26.91 0.76
C ALA A 18 -25.38 -27.83 0.01
N ALA A 19 -25.85 -28.63 -0.96
CA ALA A 19 -24.99 -29.53 -1.72
C ALA A 19 -24.29 -28.84 -2.90
N SER A 20 -25.01 -27.94 -3.63
CA SER A 20 -24.45 -27.21 -4.78
C SER A 20 -23.72 -25.91 -4.41
N GLY A 21 -23.89 -25.42 -3.20
CA GLY A 21 -23.32 -24.14 -2.77
C GLY A 21 -24.01 -22.92 -3.38
N GLU A 22 -25.27 -23.05 -3.77
CA GLU A 22 -26.01 -22.01 -4.48
C GLU A 22 -27.06 -21.32 -3.61
N LEU A 23 -27.10 -19.99 -3.71
CA LEU A 23 -28.12 -19.12 -3.16
C LEU A 23 -28.96 -18.55 -4.31
N LEU A 24 -30.27 -18.73 -4.26
CA LEU A 24 -31.21 -18.19 -5.23
C LEU A 24 -32.17 -17.20 -4.56
N LYS A 25 -32.53 -16.10 -5.25
CA LYS A 25 -33.60 -15.16 -4.85
C LYS A 25 -34.65 -15.13 -5.96
N ASN A 26 -35.86 -15.59 -5.69
CA ASN A 26 -36.91 -15.72 -6.70
C ASN A 26 -36.44 -16.50 -7.95
N GLY A 27 -35.71 -17.59 -7.76
CA GLY A 27 -35.17 -18.43 -8.84
C GLY A 27 -33.94 -17.84 -9.58
N ARG A 28 -33.46 -16.64 -9.23
CA ARG A 28 -32.24 -16.07 -9.80
C ARG A 28 -31.05 -16.29 -8.88
N ARG A 29 -29.94 -16.76 -9.45
CA ARG A 29 -28.73 -17.06 -8.68
C ARG A 29 -28.07 -15.79 -8.16
N ILE A 30 -27.77 -15.74 -6.86
CA ILE A 30 -26.94 -14.75 -6.21
C ILE A 30 -25.54 -15.32 -5.99
N LYS A 31 -24.52 -14.59 -6.44
CA LYS A 31 -23.13 -15.03 -6.26
C LYS A 31 -22.67 -14.71 -4.85
N LEU A 32 -22.42 -15.72 -4.04
CA LEU A 32 -21.94 -15.58 -2.67
C LEU A 32 -20.59 -16.28 -2.54
N GLN A 33 -19.64 -15.68 -1.81
CA GLN A 33 -18.34 -16.28 -1.54
C GLN A 33 -18.48 -17.45 -0.55
N GLU A 34 -17.50 -18.31 -0.49
CA GLU A 34 -17.55 -19.56 0.29
C GLU A 34 -17.77 -19.33 1.79
N GLN A 35 -17.06 -18.39 2.42
CA GLN A 35 -17.20 -18.13 3.85
C GLN A 35 -18.56 -17.50 4.24
N PRO A 36 -19.07 -16.43 3.59
CA PRO A 36 -20.43 -15.96 3.77
C PRO A 36 -21.49 -17.03 3.51
N TYR A 37 -21.25 -17.92 2.54
CA TYR A 37 -22.14 -19.02 2.25
C TYR A 37 -22.18 -20.06 3.40
N ARG A 38 -21.01 -20.49 3.91
CA ARG A 38 -20.90 -21.38 5.07
C ARG A 38 -21.52 -20.76 6.32
N LEU A 39 -21.36 -19.45 6.52
CA LEU A 39 -22.01 -18.72 7.59
C LEU A 39 -23.53 -18.77 7.47
N LEU A 40 -24.09 -18.57 6.27
CA LEU A 40 -25.53 -18.67 6.02
C LEU A 40 -26.06 -20.07 6.36
N VAL A 41 -25.39 -21.13 5.92
CA VAL A 41 -25.78 -22.51 6.22
C VAL A 41 -25.75 -22.76 7.73
N ALA A 42 -24.70 -22.33 8.44
CA ALA A 42 -24.60 -22.48 9.89
C ALA A 42 -25.74 -21.75 10.63
N LEU A 43 -26.13 -20.55 10.17
CA LEU A 43 -27.22 -19.77 10.71
C LEU A 43 -28.60 -20.41 10.42
N LEU A 44 -28.79 -20.99 9.22
CA LEU A 44 -30.05 -21.69 8.85
C LEU A 44 -30.25 -23.00 9.61
N GLU A 45 -29.16 -23.73 9.89
CA GLU A 45 -29.16 -24.93 10.72
C GLU A 45 -29.61 -24.68 12.16
N ASN A 46 -29.39 -23.46 12.65
CA ASN A 46 -29.70 -23.03 14.02
C ASN A 46 -30.66 -21.82 14.01
N SER A 47 -31.65 -21.82 13.10
CA SER A 47 -32.60 -20.70 12.96
C SER A 47 -33.32 -20.42 14.27
N GLY A 48 -33.33 -19.13 14.66
CA GLY A 48 -33.92 -18.65 15.91
C GLY A 48 -33.01 -18.72 17.15
N GLU A 49 -31.91 -19.46 17.10
CA GLU A 49 -30.93 -19.56 18.20
C GLU A 49 -29.74 -18.62 18.01
N VAL A 50 -29.11 -18.22 19.13
CA VAL A 50 -27.88 -17.39 19.08
C VAL A 50 -26.68 -18.30 18.98
N ILE A 51 -25.98 -18.22 17.85
CA ILE A 51 -24.70 -18.91 17.67
C ILE A 51 -23.58 -18.00 18.14
N SER A 52 -22.74 -18.50 19.05
CA SER A 52 -21.64 -17.75 19.60
C SER A 52 -20.54 -17.50 18.54
N ARG A 53 -19.75 -16.41 18.71
CA ARG A 53 -18.62 -16.13 17.82
C ARG A 53 -17.60 -17.25 17.80
N GLU A 54 -17.36 -17.87 18.95
CA GLU A 54 -16.43 -18.98 19.08
C GLU A 54 -16.92 -20.25 18.34
N GLU A 55 -18.23 -20.52 18.38
CA GLU A 55 -18.82 -21.63 17.64
C GLU A 55 -18.78 -21.39 16.12
N LEU A 56 -19.08 -20.17 15.67
CA LEU A 56 -18.94 -19.79 14.27
C LEU A 56 -17.49 -19.88 13.80
N ARG A 57 -16.53 -19.49 14.64
CA ARG A 57 -15.10 -19.66 14.38
C ARG A 57 -14.76 -21.11 14.09
N LYS A 58 -15.15 -22.05 14.96
CA LYS A 58 -14.85 -23.49 14.79
C LYS A 58 -15.50 -24.09 13.55
N ARG A 59 -16.65 -23.57 13.12
CA ARG A 59 -17.38 -24.08 11.94
C ARG A 59 -16.88 -23.51 10.63
N LEU A 60 -16.38 -22.27 10.63
CA LEU A 60 -16.00 -21.55 9.41
C LEU A 60 -14.51 -21.69 9.07
N TRP A 61 -13.65 -21.92 10.07
CA TRP A 61 -12.20 -22.04 9.89
C TRP A 61 -11.66 -23.32 10.53
N PRO A 62 -10.75 -24.05 9.85
CA PRO A 62 -10.00 -25.16 10.43
C PRO A 62 -9.16 -24.71 11.64
N GLU A 63 -8.87 -25.63 12.57
CA GLU A 63 -8.14 -25.33 13.81
C GLU A 63 -6.72 -24.79 13.57
N ASP A 64 -6.11 -25.07 12.43
CA ASP A 64 -4.75 -24.65 12.03
C ASP A 64 -4.72 -23.27 11.30
N THR A 65 -5.82 -22.54 11.25
CA THR A 65 -5.90 -21.28 10.50
C THR A 65 -5.59 -20.07 11.40
N PHE A 66 -4.47 -19.40 11.16
CA PHE A 66 -4.11 -18.15 11.82
C PHE A 66 -4.66 -16.95 11.03
N VAL A 67 -5.84 -16.46 11.42
CA VAL A 67 -6.47 -15.24 10.89
C VAL A 67 -7.08 -14.41 12.02
N ASP A 68 -7.26 -13.11 11.80
CA ASP A 68 -8.15 -12.31 12.67
C ASP A 68 -9.58 -12.78 12.48
N PHE A 69 -10.03 -13.67 13.38
CA PHE A 69 -11.35 -14.30 13.31
C PHE A 69 -12.49 -13.30 13.50
N ASP A 70 -12.31 -12.31 14.37
CA ASP A 70 -13.38 -11.33 14.66
C ASP A 70 -13.55 -10.35 13.49
N GLY A 71 -12.47 -9.92 12.85
CA GLY A 71 -12.50 -9.13 11.63
C GLY A 71 -13.10 -9.90 10.46
N SER A 72 -12.59 -11.11 10.19
CA SER A 72 -13.07 -11.98 9.11
C SER A 72 -14.53 -12.37 9.26
N LEU A 73 -14.99 -12.63 10.49
CA LEU A 73 -16.40 -12.94 10.76
C LEU A 73 -17.31 -11.72 10.51
N ARG A 74 -16.88 -10.51 10.89
CA ARG A 74 -17.62 -9.26 10.58
C ARG A 74 -17.76 -9.04 9.09
N VAL A 75 -16.70 -9.24 8.33
CA VAL A 75 -16.70 -9.14 6.86
C VAL A 75 -17.65 -10.18 6.25
N ALA A 76 -17.60 -11.43 6.71
CA ALA A 76 -18.48 -12.49 6.22
C ALA A 76 -19.96 -12.16 6.50
N VAL A 77 -20.28 -11.63 7.68
CA VAL A 77 -21.65 -11.18 8.04
C VAL A 77 -22.09 -9.99 7.18
N GLY A 78 -21.19 -9.02 6.93
CA GLY A 78 -21.47 -7.86 6.06
C GLY A 78 -21.85 -8.30 4.64
N LYS A 79 -21.02 -9.14 4.01
CA LYS A 79 -21.28 -9.69 2.67
C LYS A 79 -22.56 -10.56 2.61
N LEU A 80 -22.85 -11.26 3.68
CA LEU A 80 -24.08 -12.05 3.75
C LEU A 80 -25.32 -11.16 3.86
N ARG A 81 -25.25 -10.07 4.64
CA ARG A 81 -26.34 -9.08 4.71
C ARG A 81 -26.58 -8.42 3.36
N GLU A 82 -25.53 -8.03 2.68
CA GLU A 82 -25.61 -7.46 1.34
C GLU A 82 -26.31 -8.42 0.37
N ALA A 83 -25.96 -9.71 0.37
CA ALA A 83 -26.58 -10.72 -0.48
C ALA A 83 -28.05 -10.97 -0.15
N LEU A 84 -28.45 -10.82 1.11
CA LEU A 84 -29.82 -10.99 1.57
C LEU A 84 -30.65 -9.70 1.53
N ASP A 85 -30.04 -8.56 1.16
CA ASP A 85 -30.68 -7.24 1.22
C ASP A 85 -31.16 -6.92 2.66
N ASP A 86 -30.28 -7.14 3.66
CA ASP A 86 -30.52 -7.03 5.09
C ASP A 86 -29.75 -5.87 5.72
N ASN A 87 -30.36 -5.15 6.67
CA ASN A 87 -29.75 -3.99 7.32
C ASN A 87 -29.35 -4.31 8.77
N ALA A 88 -28.15 -3.90 9.19
CA ALA A 88 -27.63 -4.13 10.53
C ALA A 88 -28.43 -3.42 11.63
N ASP A 89 -28.97 -2.23 11.32
CA ASP A 89 -29.72 -1.39 12.28
C ASP A 89 -31.20 -1.77 12.36
N ASN A 90 -31.76 -2.43 11.32
CA ASN A 90 -33.11 -2.97 11.30
C ASN A 90 -33.13 -4.35 10.62
N PRO A 91 -32.60 -5.38 11.29
CA PRO A 91 -32.34 -6.68 10.68
C PRO A 91 -33.63 -7.45 10.41
N ARG A 92 -33.77 -7.97 9.19
CA ARG A 92 -34.82 -8.87 8.76
C ARG A 92 -34.44 -10.35 8.88
N TYR A 93 -33.15 -10.63 8.65
CA TYR A 93 -32.60 -11.98 8.55
C TYR A 93 -31.53 -12.25 9.61
N ILE A 94 -30.60 -11.32 9.84
CA ILE A 94 -29.41 -11.55 10.68
C ILE A 94 -29.31 -10.48 11.78
N GLU A 95 -29.60 -10.87 13.00
CA GLU A 95 -29.43 -10.01 14.17
C GLU A 95 -28.03 -10.18 14.76
N THR A 96 -27.42 -9.06 15.13
CA THR A 96 -26.17 -9.06 15.91
C THR A 96 -26.48 -8.94 17.38
N ILE A 97 -26.11 -9.94 18.18
CA ILE A 97 -26.21 -9.89 19.66
C ILE A 97 -24.86 -9.40 20.20
N PRO A 98 -24.74 -8.17 20.73
CA PRO A 98 -23.49 -7.61 21.20
C PRO A 98 -22.76 -8.54 22.17
N LYS A 99 -21.45 -8.74 21.93
CA LYS A 99 -20.54 -9.60 22.72
C LYS A 99 -20.91 -11.10 22.79
N ARG A 100 -22.02 -11.54 22.17
CA ARG A 100 -22.46 -12.95 22.21
C ARG A 100 -22.35 -13.66 20.88
N GLY A 101 -22.88 -13.10 19.79
CA GLY A 101 -22.87 -13.78 18.49
C GLY A 101 -23.91 -13.24 17.51
N TYR A 102 -24.45 -14.14 16.68
CA TYR A 102 -25.44 -13.82 15.65
C TYR A 102 -26.62 -14.77 15.72
N ARG A 103 -27.80 -14.28 15.31
CA ARG A 103 -29.05 -15.06 15.28
C ARG A 103 -29.76 -14.84 13.94
N PHE A 104 -30.29 -15.93 13.38
CA PHE A 104 -31.18 -15.87 12.21
C PHE A 104 -32.63 -15.66 12.65
N LEU A 105 -33.26 -14.58 12.14
CA LEU A 105 -34.57 -14.11 12.67
C LEU A 105 -35.78 -14.76 12.03
N VAL A 106 -35.63 -15.48 10.89
CA VAL A 106 -36.81 -16.05 10.21
C VAL A 106 -37.29 -17.32 10.91
N PRO A 107 -38.51 -17.34 11.47
CA PRO A 107 -39.00 -18.47 12.29
C PRO A 107 -39.39 -19.70 11.45
N GLU A 108 -39.67 -19.55 10.16
CA GLU A 108 -40.06 -20.65 9.27
C GLU A 108 -39.01 -20.85 8.16
N VAL A 109 -37.94 -21.56 8.49
CA VAL A 109 -37.00 -22.09 7.47
C VAL A 109 -37.48 -23.50 7.09
N ARG A 110 -37.95 -23.67 5.85
CA ARG A 110 -38.34 -25.00 5.33
C ARG A 110 -37.09 -25.76 4.91
N ARG A 111 -36.83 -26.90 5.52
CA ARG A 111 -35.79 -27.83 5.16
C ARG A 111 -36.38 -28.95 4.29
N ILE A 112 -35.93 -29.07 3.04
CA ILE A 112 -36.37 -30.06 2.06
C ILE A 112 -35.21 -31.02 1.82
N GLU A 113 -35.38 -32.29 2.10
CA GLU A 113 -34.38 -33.32 1.76
C GLU A 113 -34.70 -33.81 0.34
N ALA A 114 -33.76 -33.56 -0.60
CA ALA A 114 -33.90 -34.00 -1.97
C ALA A 114 -33.63 -35.52 -2.04
N THR A 115 -34.69 -36.30 -2.12
CA THR A 115 -34.60 -37.70 -2.44
C THR A 115 -34.26 -37.83 -3.94
N HIS A 116 -33.16 -38.51 -4.28
CA HIS A 116 -32.78 -38.80 -5.65
C HIS A 116 -33.85 -39.66 -6.33
N GLN A 117 -34.71 -39.05 -7.14
CA GLN A 117 -35.34 -39.75 -8.26
C GLN A 117 -34.61 -39.35 -9.52
N ALA A 118 -33.93 -40.34 -10.05
CA ALA A 118 -33.31 -40.27 -11.38
C ALA A 118 -34.43 -40.10 -12.41
N VAL A 119 -34.49 -39.00 -13.12
CA VAL A 119 -35.33 -38.84 -14.30
C VAL A 119 -34.46 -39.19 -15.50
N ASN A 120 -34.69 -40.43 -16.00
CA ASN A 120 -34.26 -40.85 -17.32
C ASN A 120 -34.99 -40.02 -18.36
N GLU A 121 -34.25 -39.40 -19.26
CA GLU A 121 -34.76 -38.95 -20.55
C GLU A 121 -35.26 -40.15 -21.34
N THR A 122 -36.60 -40.18 -21.57
CA THR A 122 -37.18 -41.02 -22.62
C THR A 122 -38.08 -40.14 -23.47
N ALA A 123 -37.71 -40.03 -24.72
CA ALA A 123 -38.46 -39.37 -25.76
C ALA A 123 -39.86 -40.00 -25.90
N ALA A 124 -40.91 -39.23 -26.01
CA ALA A 124 -42.25 -39.66 -26.35
C ALA A 124 -42.58 -39.22 -27.76
N PRO A 125 -43.33 -40.07 -28.52
CA PRO A 125 -43.51 -39.87 -29.95
C PRO A 125 -44.63 -38.92 -30.30
N ARG A 126 -44.50 -38.35 -31.46
CA ARG A 126 -45.55 -37.55 -32.12
C ARG A 126 -46.71 -38.48 -32.53
N GLU A 127 -47.92 -38.16 -32.08
CA GLU A 127 -49.15 -38.69 -32.71
C GLU A 127 -49.70 -37.68 -33.70
N ASP A 128 -49.81 -38.19 -34.91
CA ASP A 128 -50.52 -37.59 -36.06
C ASP A 128 -52.02 -37.63 -35.83
N LEU A 129 -52.73 -36.53 -36.03
CA LEU A 129 -54.17 -36.50 -36.20
C LEU A 129 -54.49 -35.87 -37.53
N GLU A 130 -54.99 -36.72 -38.37
CA GLU A 130 -55.54 -36.42 -39.72
C GLU A 130 -56.80 -35.52 -39.68
N PRO A 131 -57.11 -34.83 -40.79
CA PRO A 131 -58.17 -33.84 -40.85
C PRO A 131 -59.52 -34.43 -41.21
N LEU A 132 -60.59 -34.05 -40.52
CA LEU A 132 -61.98 -34.28 -40.91
C LEU A 132 -62.43 -33.30 -42.01
N LYS A 133 -62.73 -33.82 -43.12
CA LYS A 133 -63.47 -33.17 -44.21
C LYS A 133 -64.97 -33.03 -43.90
N THR A 134 -65.46 -31.79 -43.97
CA THR A 134 -66.89 -31.59 -44.30
C THR A 134 -66.98 -30.38 -45.21
N GLY A 135 -67.62 -30.68 -46.37
CA GLY A 135 -67.79 -29.69 -47.44
C GLY A 135 -69.02 -28.80 -47.21
N ALA A 136 -68.90 -27.60 -47.73
CA ALA A 136 -70.11 -26.80 -48.18
C ALA A 136 -69.64 -25.81 -49.25
N THR A 137 -70.41 -25.76 -50.27
CA THR A 137 -70.30 -25.05 -51.50
C THR A 137 -70.26 -23.49 -51.39
N PRO A 138 -69.67 -22.85 -52.36
CA PRO A 138 -69.40 -21.38 -52.29
C PRO A 138 -70.62 -20.55 -52.72
N VAL A 139 -70.92 -19.53 -51.94
CA VAL A 139 -71.79 -18.45 -52.40
C VAL A 139 -70.94 -17.24 -52.77
N ALA A 140 -71.03 -16.83 -54.01
CA ALA A 140 -70.31 -15.66 -54.54
C ALA A 140 -70.94 -14.38 -54.06
N VAL A 141 -70.18 -13.57 -53.35
CA VAL A 141 -70.54 -12.15 -53.10
C VAL A 141 -69.49 -11.28 -53.77
N LYS A 142 -69.93 -10.36 -54.57
CA LYS A 142 -69.17 -9.34 -55.30
C LYS A 142 -68.47 -8.40 -54.39
N PRO A 143 -67.23 -7.97 -54.68
CA PRO A 143 -66.50 -6.98 -53.86
C PRO A 143 -67.01 -5.57 -54.09
N THR A 144 -67.41 -4.91 -53.01
CA THR A 144 -67.52 -3.45 -53.00
C THR A 144 -66.20 -2.89 -52.51
N HIS A 145 -65.62 -2.06 -53.38
CA HIS A 145 -64.40 -1.33 -53.16
C HIS A 145 -64.53 -0.36 -51.94
N ASN A 146 -63.78 -0.58 -50.84
CA ASN A 146 -63.59 0.45 -49.84
C ASN A 146 -62.05 0.63 -49.63
N ASN A 147 -61.43 1.40 -50.56
CA ASN A 147 -60.00 1.66 -50.58
C ASN A 147 -59.51 2.52 -49.39
N LEU A 148 -60.39 3.22 -48.68
CA LEU A 148 -60.06 4.06 -47.55
C LEU A 148 -59.57 3.26 -46.29
N LEU A 149 -60.12 2.05 -46.10
CA LEU A 149 -59.69 1.22 -44.97
C LEU A 149 -58.25 0.61 -45.12
N ARG A 150 -57.88 0.35 -46.40
CA ARG A 150 -56.52 -0.16 -46.69
C ARG A 150 -55.44 0.91 -46.52
N TYR A 151 -55.73 2.16 -46.90
CA TYR A 151 -54.81 3.26 -46.70
C TYR A 151 -54.69 3.64 -45.22
N GLY A 152 -55.69 3.49 -44.36
CA GLY A 152 -55.71 3.69 -42.96
C GLY A 152 -54.84 2.63 -42.23
N ILE A 153 -54.94 1.34 -42.62
CA ILE A 153 -54.14 0.25 -42.06
C ILE A 153 -52.64 0.39 -42.45
N ILE A 154 -52.35 0.78 -43.69
CA ILE A 154 -50.99 1.01 -44.15
C ILE A 154 -50.39 2.23 -43.44
N ALA A 155 -51.14 3.31 -43.27
CA ALA A 155 -50.70 4.51 -42.55
C ALA A 155 -50.45 4.22 -41.07
N LEU A 156 -51.28 3.40 -40.39
CA LEU A 156 -51.09 2.97 -39.01
C LEU A 156 -49.89 2.02 -38.86
N ALA A 157 -49.71 1.08 -39.79
CA ALA A 157 -48.59 0.17 -39.81
C ALA A 157 -47.26 0.91 -40.06
N THR A 158 -47.24 1.92 -40.94
CA THR A 158 -46.04 2.77 -41.15
C THR A 158 -45.78 3.67 -39.97
N LEU A 159 -46.79 4.19 -39.26
CA LEU A 159 -46.63 4.96 -38.03
C LEU A 159 -46.10 4.09 -36.90
N ILE A 160 -46.60 2.88 -36.73
CA ILE A 160 -46.09 1.92 -35.71
C ILE A 160 -44.66 1.50 -36.05
N LEU A 161 -44.34 1.27 -37.31
CA LEU A 161 -42.97 0.96 -37.72
C LEU A 161 -42.00 2.15 -37.56
N THR A 162 -42.44 3.38 -37.82
CA THR A 162 -41.62 4.56 -37.60
C THR A 162 -41.46 4.87 -36.10
N VAL A 163 -42.52 4.80 -35.30
CA VAL A 163 -42.44 4.97 -33.85
C VAL A 163 -41.64 3.82 -33.19
N GLY A 164 -41.83 2.58 -33.66
CA GLY A 164 -41.04 1.42 -33.22
C GLY A 164 -39.56 1.55 -33.60
N SER A 165 -39.24 2.05 -34.82
CA SER A 165 -37.86 2.27 -35.24
C SER A 165 -37.19 3.42 -34.46
N VAL A 166 -37.92 4.51 -34.18
CA VAL A 166 -37.46 5.62 -33.34
C VAL A 166 -37.24 5.15 -31.89
N PHE A 167 -38.16 4.35 -31.35
CA PHE A 167 -38.03 3.78 -30.00
C PHE A 167 -36.89 2.79 -29.92
N LEU A 168 -36.71 1.93 -30.93
CA LEU A 168 -35.55 1.01 -31.02
C LEU A 168 -34.23 1.76 -31.29
N SER A 169 -34.25 2.88 -32.01
CA SER A 169 -33.05 3.71 -32.18
C SER A 169 -32.71 4.48 -30.93
N GLN A 170 -33.68 4.95 -30.14
CA GLN A 170 -33.45 5.56 -28.84
C GLN A 170 -32.93 4.53 -27.82
N GLN A 171 -33.39 3.28 -27.83
CA GLN A 171 -32.81 2.21 -26.97
C GLN A 171 -31.42 1.77 -27.41
N ARG A 172 -31.01 1.97 -28.65
CA ARG A 172 -29.66 1.64 -29.16
C ARG A 172 -28.62 2.73 -28.92
N THR A 173 -29.02 3.89 -28.38
CA THR A 173 -28.10 5.03 -28.14
C THR A 173 -27.64 5.17 -26.71
N HIS A 174 -28.08 4.34 -25.74
CA HIS A 174 -27.44 4.30 -24.46
C HIS A 174 -26.12 3.51 -24.61
N ALA A 175 -25.03 4.25 -24.67
CA ALA A 175 -23.69 3.67 -24.55
C ALA A 175 -23.65 2.84 -23.26
N LYS A 176 -23.05 1.65 -23.34
CA LYS A 176 -22.90 0.81 -22.14
C LYS A 176 -22.23 1.62 -21.03
N PRO A 177 -22.83 1.75 -19.83
CA PRO A 177 -22.23 2.50 -18.75
C PRO A 177 -20.85 1.90 -18.41
N LEU A 178 -19.95 2.74 -17.91
CA LEU A 178 -18.64 2.27 -17.45
C LEU A 178 -18.82 1.26 -16.33
N THR A 179 -17.86 0.40 -16.19
CA THR A 179 -17.77 -0.58 -15.10
C THR A 179 -16.68 -0.16 -14.12
N ASP A 180 -16.69 -0.73 -12.94
CA ASP A 180 -15.64 -0.54 -11.93
C ASP A 180 -14.23 -0.96 -12.39
N LYS A 181 -14.10 -1.63 -13.54
CA LYS A 181 -12.82 -2.02 -14.14
C LYS A 181 -12.29 -1.03 -15.18
N ASP A 182 -13.10 -0.06 -15.55
CA ASP A 182 -12.76 0.87 -16.61
C ASP A 182 -11.90 2.02 -16.09
N VAL A 183 -10.86 2.37 -16.86
CA VAL A 183 -9.96 3.49 -16.57
C VAL A 183 -10.31 4.64 -17.48
N VAL A 184 -10.29 5.88 -16.95
CA VAL A 184 -10.56 7.10 -17.70
C VAL A 184 -9.34 8.00 -17.77
N VAL A 185 -9.17 8.71 -18.89
CA VAL A 185 -8.12 9.70 -19.11
C VAL A 185 -8.70 11.09 -18.91
N LEU A 186 -8.08 11.91 -18.06
CA LEU A 186 -8.46 13.33 -17.94
C LEU A 186 -7.69 14.16 -18.96
N ALA A 187 -8.41 14.79 -19.90
CA ALA A 187 -7.83 15.77 -20.82
C ALA A 187 -7.62 17.13 -20.15
N ASP A 188 -6.80 17.98 -20.75
CA ASP A 188 -6.69 19.38 -20.34
C ASP A 188 -7.93 20.15 -20.76
N PHE A 189 -8.40 21.07 -19.91
CA PHE A 189 -9.54 21.91 -20.23
C PHE A 189 -9.24 22.86 -21.40
N ALA A 190 -10.17 22.93 -22.36
CA ALA A 190 -10.15 23.96 -23.38
C ALA A 190 -10.62 25.29 -22.77
N ASN A 191 -9.67 26.20 -22.52
CA ASN A 191 -9.94 27.51 -21.94
C ASN A 191 -10.12 28.58 -23.03
N THR A 192 -11.33 29.07 -23.20
CA THR A 192 -11.66 30.15 -24.13
C THR A 192 -12.02 31.46 -23.41
N THR A 193 -11.81 31.55 -22.11
CA THR A 193 -12.14 32.75 -21.31
C THR A 193 -11.12 33.88 -21.50
N GLY A 194 -9.91 33.55 -21.91
CA GLY A 194 -8.76 34.48 -21.95
C GLY A 194 -8.05 34.68 -20.60
N ASP A 195 -8.53 34.07 -19.51
CA ASP A 195 -7.89 34.13 -18.19
C ASP A 195 -7.00 32.90 -17.94
N PRO A 196 -5.67 33.05 -17.81
CA PRO A 196 -4.74 31.95 -17.63
C PRO A 196 -4.85 31.25 -16.27
N VAL A 197 -5.63 31.77 -15.34
CA VAL A 197 -5.84 31.13 -14.03
C VAL A 197 -6.50 29.76 -14.17
N PHE A 198 -7.30 29.53 -15.21
CA PHE A 198 -7.98 28.29 -15.46
C PHE A 198 -7.09 27.20 -16.12
N ASP A 199 -5.95 27.59 -16.70
CA ASP A 199 -5.07 26.67 -17.40
C ASP A 199 -4.45 25.65 -16.42
N GLY A 200 -4.74 24.38 -16.60
CA GLY A 200 -4.31 23.27 -15.74
C GLY A 200 -5.01 23.22 -14.38
N THR A 201 -5.58 24.33 -13.90
CA THR A 201 -6.25 24.41 -12.59
C THR A 201 -7.52 23.58 -12.57
N LEU A 202 -8.36 23.70 -13.59
CA LEU A 202 -9.63 22.96 -13.68
C LEU A 202 -9.38 21.45 -13.85
N ARG A 203 -8.35 21.06 -14.60
CA ARG A 203 -7.97 19.63 -14.68
C ARG A 203 -7.57 19.09 -13.32
N GLN A 204 -6.81 19.84 -12.52
CA GLN A 204 -6.44 19.44 -11.16
C GLN A 204 -7.66 19.34 -10.25
N GLY A 205 -8.56 20.32 -10.29
CA GLY A 205 -9.81 20.28 -9.54
C GLY A 205 -10.71 19.09 -9.94
N LEU A 206 -10.82 18.83 -11.25
CA LEU A 206 -11.52 17.65 -11.76
C LEU A 206 -10.88 16.34 -11.28
N ALA A 207 -9.54 16.25 -11.27
CA ALA A 207 -8.85 15.07 -10.76
C ALA A 207 -9.22 14.78 -9.30
N VAL A 208 -9.17 15.79 -8.43
CA VAL A 208 -9.58 15.66 -7.02
C VAL A 208 -11.02 15.18 -6.88
N GLN A 209 -11.95 15.70 -7.68
CA GLN A 209 -13.36 15.29 -7.64
C GLN A 209 -13.57 13.84 -8.15
N MET A 210 -12.86 13.46 -9.20
CA MET A 210 -12.97 12.10 -9.76
C MET A 210 -12.27 11.06 -8.88
N GLU A 211 -11.16 11.41 -8.22
CA GLU A 211 -10.42 10.54 -7.29
C GLU A 211 -11.18 10.25 -5.99
N GLN A 212 -12.19 11.04 -5.65
CA GLN A 212 -13.11 10.72 -4.54
C GLN A 212 -14.01 9.52 -4.85
N SER A 213 -14.16 9.15 -6.14
CA SER A 213 -14.97 8.02 -6.55
C SER A 213 -14.24 6.69 -6.33
N PRO A 214 -14.71 5.77 -5.50
CA PRO A 214 -14.17 4.41 -5.45
C PRO A 214 -14.57 3.57 -6.68
N PHE A 215 -15.48 4.08 -7.51
CA PHE A 215 -15.96 3.43 -8.73
C PHE A 215 -15.08 3.76 -9.95
N LEU A 216 -14.64 5.01 -10.12
CA LEU A 216 -13.82 5.45 -11.24
C LEU A 216 -12.32 5.21 -10.96
N SER A 217 -11.59 4.81 -12.00
CA SER A 217 -10.12 4.80 -11.98
C SER A 217 -9.59 5.80 -12.99
N ILE A 218 -8.74 6.70 -12.53
CA ILE A 218 -8.09 7.70 -13.40
C ILE A 218 -6.74 7.15 -13.84
N LEU A 219 -6.41 7.32 -15.12
CA LEU A 219 -5.10 6.96 -15.64
C LEU A 219 -4.02 7.84 -14.96
N PRO A 220 -3.03 7.25 -14.28
CA PRO A 220 -1.97 8.02 -13.63
C PRO A 220 -1.19 8.89 -14.60
N ASP A 221 -0.83 10.10 -14.18
CA ASP A 221 -0.09 11.06 -15.02
C ASP A 221 1.28 10.53 -15.49
N GLU A 222 1.96 9.70 -14.68
CA GLU A 222 3.22 9.07 -15.09
C GLU A 222 3.02 8.12 -16.27
N LYS A 223 1.87 7.42 -16.31
CA LYS A 223 1.52 6.56 -17.45
C LYS A 223 1.21 7.37 -18.69
N ILE A 224 0.55 8.51 -18.50
CA ILE A 224 0.31 9.48 -19.58
C ILE A 224 1.64 9.96 -20.14
N GLN A 225 2.59 10.38 -19.29
CA GLN A 225 3.92 10.86 -19.71
C GLN A 225 4.72 9.79 -20.46
N GLN A 226 4.76 8.57 -19.95
CA GLN A 226 5.39 7.43 -20.63
C GLN A 226 4.78 7.21 -22.02
N THR A 227 3.46 7.31 -22.12
CA THR A 227 2.75 7.12 -23.39
C THR A 227 3.04 8.26 -24.36
N LEU A 228 3.09 9.52 -23.88
CA LEU A 228 3.47 10.68 -24.70
C LEU A 228 4.88 10.53 -25.29
N VAL A 229 5.85 10.08 -24.49
CA VAL A 229 7.22 9.80 -24.99
C VAL A 229 7.19 8.72 -26.07
N LEU A 230 6.41 7.64 -25.90
CA LEU A 230 6.26 6.59 -26.92
C LEU A 230 5.54 7.09 -28.18
N MET A 231 4.77 8.16 -28.10
CA MET A 231 4.12 8.85 -29.23
C MET A 231 5.06 9.87 -29.89
N GLY A 232 6.29 10.06 -29.36
CA GLY A 232 7.20 11.11 -29.86
C GLY A 232 6.76 12.53 -29.46
N GLN A 233 5.89 12.64 -28.44
CA GLN A 233 5.45 13.92 -27.91
C GLN A 233 6.34 14.37 -26.73
N PRO A 234 6.45 15.67 -26.46
CA PRO A 234 7.03 16.16 -25.23
C PRO A 234 6.34 15.57 -23.99
N VAL A 235 7.12 15.31 -22.92
CA VAL A 235 6.62 14.74 -21.66
C VAL A 235 5.56 15.62 -20.98
N ASP A 236 5.57 16.92 -21.28
CA ASP A 236 4.64 17.94 -20.79
C ASP A 236 3.64 18.43 -21.87
N ALA A 237 3.46 17.67 -22.95
CA ALA A 237 2.52 18.02 -24.01
C ALA A 237 1.10 18.18 -23.45
N LYS A 238 0.41 19.24 -23.85
CA LYS A 238 -1.01 19.43 -23.49
C LYS A 238 -1.86 18.28 -24.01
N LEU A 239 -2.67 17.72 -23.13
CA LEU A 239 -3.62 16.65 -23.45
C LEU A 239 -4.88 17.24 -24.11
N ILE A 240 -4.71 17.83 -25.31
CA ILE A 240 -5.85 18.21 -26.14
C ILE A 240 -6.65 16.95 -26.54
N PRO A 241 -7.94 17.05 -26.89
CA PRO A 241 -8.81 15.90 -27.11
C PRO A 241 -8.24 14.83 -28.06
N ALA A 242 -7.52 15.25 -29.12
CA ALA A 242 -6.89 14.31 -30.05
C ALA A 242 -5.74 13.50 -29.41
N ILE A 243 -4.85 14.17 -28.67
CA ILE A 243 -3.73 13.52 -27.97
C ILE A 243 -4.28 12.66 -26.82
N ALA A 244 -5.21 13.16 -26.03
CA ALA A 244 -5.84 12.43 -24.93
C ALA A 244 -6.51 11.15 -25.44
N ARG A 245 -7.18 11.19 -26.60
CA ARG A 245 -7.79 10.01 -27.21
C ARG A 245 -6.75 8.98 -27.68
N GLU A 246 -5.65 9.41 -28.26
CA GLU A 246 -4.57 8.50 -28.66
C GLU A 246 -3.92 7.86 -27.42
N VAL A 247 -3.66 8.62 -26.36
CA VAL A 247 -3.19 8.09 -25.06
C VAL A 247 -4.17 7.03 -24.55
N CYS A 248 -5.47 7.36 -24.56
CA CYS A 248 -6.53 6.46 -24.10
C CYS A 248 -6.53 5.12 -24.87
N GLN A 249 -6.43 5.16 -26.21
CA GLN A 249 -6.36 3.96 -27.05
C GLN A 249 -5.10 3.12 -26.75
N ARG A 250 -3.94 3.75 -26.62
CA ARG A 250 -2.67 3.06 -26.36
C ARG A 250 -2.61 2.44 -24.96
N THR A 251 -3.34 3.01 -24.02
CA THR A 251 -3.40 2.51 -22.63
C THR A 251 -4.57 1.57 -22.39
N ALA A 252 -5.38 1.28 -23.42
CA ALA A 252 -6.62 0.49 -23.33
C ALA A 252 -7.60 1.06 -22.28
N SER A 253 -7.58 2.38 -22.06
CA SER A 253 -8.56 3.07 -21.24
C SER A 253 -9.91 3.14 -21.92
N ALA A 254 -11.00 3.29 -21.16
CA ALA A 254 -12.37 3.21 -21.71
C ALA A 254 -12.87 4.54 -22.29
N ALA A 255 -12.55 5.65 -21.63
CA ALA A 255 -13.04 6.97 -22.00
C ALA A 255 -12.03 8.08 -21.72
N VAL A 256 -12.17 9.19 -22.44
CA VAL A 256 -11.55 10.49 -22.15
C VAL A 256 -12.60 11.38 -21.52
N LEU A 257 -12.30 12.03 -20.39
CA LEU A 257 -13.04 13.16 -19.85
C LEU A 257 -12.45 14.45 -20.42
N ASP A 258 -13.21 15.09 -21.29
CA ASP A 258 -12.84 16.30 -22.01
C ASP A 258 -13.64 17.48 -21.46
N GLY A 259 -12.94 18.46 -20.90
CA GLY A 259 -13.52 19.64 -20.26
C GLY A 259 -13.29 20.91 -21.05
N SER A 260 -14.25 21.84 -20.99
CA SER A 260 -14.10 23.20 -21.52
C SER A 260 -14.67 24.24 -20.58
N ILE A 261 -14.10 25.44 -20.61
CA ILE A 261 -14.63 26.64 -19.96
C ILE A 261 -14.68 27.78 -20.94
N ALA A 262 -15.84 28.44 -21.02
CA ALA A 262 -16.07 29.61 -21.85
C ALA A 262 -16.69 30.74 -21.03
N ARG A 263 -16.40 31.98 -21.40
CA ARG A 263 -17.03 33.19 -20.84
C ARG A 263 -18.16 33.66 -21.73
N ILE A 264 -19.36 33.84 -21.14
CA ILE A 264 -20.56 34.31 -21.81
C ILE A 264 -21.04 35.58 -21.07
N GLY A 265 -20.65 36.74 -21.56
CA GLY A 265 -20.88 38.01 -20.84
C GLY A 265 -20.04 38.08 -19.56
N THR A 266 -20.71 38.11 -18.38
CA THR A 266 -20.09 38.06 -17.06
C THR A 266 -19.98 36.65 -16.47
N GLU A 267 -20.74 35.70 -17.05
CA GLU A 267 -20.86 34.35 -16.56
C GLU A 267 -19.85 33.40 -17.20
N TYR A 268 -19.60 32.24 -16.56
CA TYR A 268 -18.77 31.16 -17.09
C TYR A 268 -19.62 29.91 -17.30
N LEU A 269 -19.42 29.26 -18.44
CA LEU A 269 -20.02 27.97 -18.76
C LEU A 269 -18.94 26.90 -18.74
N LEU A 270 -19.09 25.89 -17.87
CA LEU A 270 -18.29 24.71 -17.85
C LEU A 270 -19.03 23.56 -18.52
N THR A 271 -18.34 22.83 -19.40
CA THR A 271 -18.88 21.63 -20.06
C THR A 271 -17.88 20.50 -19.84
N LEU A 272 -18.37 19.32 -19.44
CA LEU A 272 -17.59 18.10 -19.31
C LEU A 272 -18.22 17.01 -20.18
N LYS A 273 -17.41 16.30 -20.98
CA LYS A 273 -17.83 15.22 -21.87
C LYS A 273 -16.98 13.99 -21.63
N ALA A 274 -17.64 12.85 -21.47
CA ALA A 274 -16.99 11.56 -21.54
C ALA A 274 -17.09 11.00 -22.95
N VAL A 275 -15.94 10.73 -23.57
CA VAL A 275 -15.84 10.27 -24.96
C VAL A 275 -15.18 8.89 -24.97
N ASN A 276 -15.86 7.92 -25.55
CA ASN A 276 -15.32 6.57 -25.72
C ASN A 276 -14.06 6.60 -26.62
N CYS A 277 -12.99 5.99 -26.20
CA CYS A 277 -11.70 6.09 -26.88
C CYS A 277 -11.67 5.42 -28.23
N GLU A 278 -12.32 4.26 -28.36
CA GLU A 278 -12.35 3.48 -29.59
C GLU A 278 -13.27 4.12 -30.64
N SER A 279 -14.54 4.30 -30.28
CA SER A 279 -15.58 4.79 -31.23
C SER A 279 -15.59 6.31 -31.41
N GLY A 280 -15.05 7.09 -30.46
CA GLY A 280 -15.15 8.54 -30.42
C GLY A 280 -16.55 9.07 -30.13
N LYS A 281 -17.51 8.20 -29.74
CA LYS A 281 -18.87 8.62 -29.38
C LYS A 281 -18.89 9.18 -27.94
N THR A 282 -19.68 10.21 -27.73
CA THR A 282 -19.96 10.73 -26.39
C THR A 282 -20.78 9.71 -25.62
N LEU A 283 -20.28 9.33 -24.44
CA LEU A 283 -20.92 8.43 -23.48
C LEU A 283 -21.86 9.22 -22.55
N ALA A 284 -21.38 10.38 -22.08
CA ALA A 284 -22.08 11.25 -21.16
C ALA A 284 -21.63 12.71 -21.37
N SER A 285 -22.45 13.65 -20.96
CA SER A 285 -22.12 15.07 -20.89
C SER A 285 -22.81 15.71 -19.68
N ALA A 286 -22.15 16.71 -19.09
CA ALA A 286 -22.66 17.52 -18.00
C ALA A 286 -22.25 18.97 -18.21
N GLU A 287 -23.06 19.93 -17.76
CA GLU A 287 -22.84 21.36 -17.93
C GLU A 287 -23.22 22.11 -16.64
N ALA A 288 -22.44 23.12 -16.28
CA ALA A 288 -22.75 24.00 -15.15
C ALA A 288 -22.36 25.44 -15.49
N GLN A 289 -23.08 26.40 -14.89
CA GLN A 289 -22.81 27.83 -15.02
C GLN A 289 -22.31 28.38 -13.70
N ALA A 290 -21.39 29.34 -13.78
CA ALA A 290 -20.90 30.12 -12.64
C ALA A 290 -21.14 31.60 -12.93
N SER A 291 -21.70 32.35 -11.98
CA SER A 291 -22.03 33.76 -12.13
C SER A 291 -20.78 34.64 -12.19
N ASP A 292 -19.72 34.20 -11.53
CA ASP A 292 -18.44 34.87 -11.51
C ASP A 292 -17.27 33.86 -11.37
N GLN A 293 -16.04 34.39 -11.31
CA GLN A 293 -14.83 33.59 -11.19
C GLN A 293 -14.76 32.78 -9.86
N ASN A 294 -15.36 33.27 -8.79
CA ASN A 294 -15.27 32.59 -7.48
C ASN A 294 -16.16 31.37 -7.43
N GLU A 295 -17.26 31.34 -8.18
CA GLU A 295 -18.18 30.19 -8.24
C GLU A 295 -17.73 29.09 -9.23
N VAL A 296 -16.61 29.29 -9.95
CA VAL A 296 -16.16 28.32 -10.96
C VAL A 296 -15.78 26.97 -10.34
N LEU A 297 -15.22 26.95 -9.11
CA LEU A 297 -14.86 25.71 -8.41
C LEU A 297 -16.12 24.96 -7.95
N ASP A 298 -17.14 25.66 -7.49
CA ASP A 298 -18.43 25.06 -7.12
C ASP A 298 -19.12 24.47 -8.36
N ALA A 299 -19.18 25.21 -9.47
CA ALA A 299 -19.69 24.71 -10.74
C ALA A 299 -18.91 23.49 -11.26
N LEU A 300 -17.58 23.45 -11.06
CA LEU A 300 -16.75 22.27 -11.38
C LEU A 300 -17.12 21.07 -10.50
N GLY A 301 -17.40 21.29 -9.23
CA GLY A 301 -17.92 20.28 -8.31
C GLY A 301 -19.22 19.68 -8.82
N HIS A 302 -20.21 20.53 -9.12
CA HIS A 302 -21.52 20.11 -9.63
C HIS A 302 -21.42 19.29 -10.93
N VAL A 303 -20.67 19.78 -11.93
CA VAL A 303 -20.51 19.07 -13.20
C VAL A 303 -19.79 17.74 -13.04
N SER A 304 -18.91 17.63 -12.03
CA SER A 304 -18.19 16.40 -11.70
C SER A 304 -19.12 15.34 -11.10
N VAL A 305 -19.96 15.73 -10.15
CA VAL A 305 -20.99 14.87 -9.54
C VAL A 305 -21.98 14.34 -10.58
N GLU A 306 -22.48 15.22 -11.42
CA GLU A 306 -23.37 14.85 -12.52
C GLU A 306 -22.69 13.87 -13.48
N MET A 307 -21.43 14.11 -13.83
CA MET A 307 -20.65 13.20 -14.69
C MET A 307 -20.46 11.83 -14.05
N ARG A 308 -20.11 11.75 -12.76
CA ARG A 308 -19.97 10.47 -12.03
C ARG A 308 -21.26 9.66 -12.10
N ASN A 309 -22.41 10.31 -11.85
CA ASN A 309 -23.72 9.66 -11.94
C ASN A 309 -24.01 9.19 -13.38
N ASN A 310 -23.76 10.02 -14.39
CA ASN A 310 -24.00 9.70 -15.81
C ASN A 310 -23.09 8.59 -16.33
N LEU A 311 -21.92 8.37 -15.70
CA LEU A 311 -20.99 7.27 -15.98
C LEU A 311 -21.36 5.96 -15.29
N GLY A 312 -22.33 5.98 -14.35
CA GLY A 312 -22.89 4.78 -13.74
C GLY A 312 -22.53 4.58 -12.26
N GLU A 313 -21.93 5.57 -11.62
CA GLU A 313 -21.73 5.54 -10.17
C GLU A 313 -23.07 5.68 -9.43
N SER A 314 -23.26 4.91 -8.35
CA SER A 314 -24.52 4.97 -7.60
C SER A 314 -24.64 6.27 -6.81
N LEU A 315 -25.86 6.80 -6.70
CA LEU A 315 -26.12 8.01 -5.90
C LEU A 315 -25.71 7.85 -4.43
N SER A 316 -25.86 6.65 -3.85
CA SER A 316 -25.42 6.36 -2.48
C SER A 316 -23.90 6.41 -2.33
N THR A 317 -23.15 5.95 -3.33
CA THR A 317 -21.69 6.05 -3.35
C THR A 317 -21.25 7.51 -3.46
N ILE A 318 -21.87 8.27 -4.40
CA ILE A 318 -21.58 9.69 -4.57
C ILE A 318 -21.85 10.43 -3.24
N GLN A 319 -23.01 10.26 -2.62
CA GLN A 319 -23.34 10.90 -1.35
C GLN A 319 -22.37 10.58 -0.21
N LYS A 320 -21.82 9.37 -0.20
CA LYS A 320 -20.83 8.95 0.82
C LYS A 320 -19.45 9.59 0.58
N PHE A 321 -19.03 9.72 -0.68
CA PHE A 321 -17.68 10.10 -1.08
C PHE A 321 -17.65 11.41 -1.89
N ASP A 322 -18.52 12.35 -1.59
CA ASP A 322 -18.56 13.65 -2.26
C ASP A 322 -18.31 14.79 -1.27
N THR A 323 -17.04 15.08 -1.04
CA THR A 323 -16.62 16.28 -0.35
C THR A 323 -16.58 17.42 -1.36
N PRO A 324 -17.31 18.54 -1.15
CA PRO A 324 -17.26 19.69 -2.05
C PRO A 324 -15.83 20.14 -2.34
N LEU A 325 -15.54 20.49 -3.60
CA LEU A 325 -14.17 20.75 -4.06
C LEU A 325 -13.45 21.82 -3.24
N GLU A 326 -14.15 22.86 -2.83
CA GLU A 326 -13.62 23.92 -1.99
C GLU A 326 -13.23 23.45 -0.57
N GLN A 327 -13.90 22.41 -0.06
CA GLN A 327 -13.58 21.77 1.21
C GLN A 327 -12.48 20.74 1.05
N ALA A 328 -12.52 19.96 -0.03
CA ALA A 328 -11.53 18.93 -0.34
C ALA A 328 -10.17 19.51 -0.75
N THR A 329 -10.09 20.78 -1.16
CA THR A 329 -8.86 21.43 -1.58
C THR A 329 -8.73 22.83 -0.97
N THR A 330 -9.17 23.86 -1.70
CA THR A 330 -9.10 25.26 -1.34
C THR A 330 -10.20 26.04 -2.07
N PRO A 331 -10.86 27.02 -1.43
CA PRO A 331 -11.75 27.94 -2.12
C PRO A 331 -11.02 28.97 -3.00
N SER A 332 -9.70 29.05 -2.88
CA SER A 332 -8.87 30.00 -3.64
C SER A 332 -8.41 29.40 -4.97
N LEU A 333 -9.02 29.82 -6.07
CA LEU A 333 -8.61 29.44 -7.42
C LEU A 333 -7.12 29.72 -7.69
N LYS A 334 -6.56 30.79 -7.10
CA LYS A 334 -5.13 31.13 -7.20
C LYS A 334 -4.27 30.15 -6.42
N ALA A 335 -4.70 29.72 -5.24
CA ALA A 335 -3.99 28.69 -4.46
C ALA A 335 -4.01 27.34 -5.19
N LEU A 336 -5.17 26.95 -5.76
CA LEU A 336 -5.29 25.75 -6.57
C LEU A 336 -4.41 25.80 -7.82
N LYS A 337 -4.31 26.99 -8.48
CA LYS A 337 -3.39 27.21 -9.60
C LYS A 337 -1.91 27.01 -9.21
N ALA A 338 -1.50 27.58 -8.08
CA ALA A 338 -0.15 27.39 -7.56
C ALA A 338 0.11 25.91 -7.26
N PHE A 339 -0.81 25.23 -6.60
CA PHE A 339 -0.75 23.80 -6.32
C PHE A 339 -0.65 22.96 -7.60
N SER A 340 -1.53 23.19 -8.59
CA SER A 340 -1.49 22.51 -9.89
C SER A 340 -0.15 22.68 -10.61
N SER A 341 0.42 23.91 -10.58
CA SER A 341 1.76 24.18 -11.12
C SER A 341 2.86 23.43 -10.36
N GLY A 342 2.71 23.31 -9.03
CA GLY A 342 3.58 22.51 -8.17
C GLY A 342 3.53 21.02 -8.55
N MET A 343 2.34 20.46 -8.71
CA MET A 343 2.14 19.05 -9.12
C MET A 343 2.76 18.77 -10.49
N GLN A 344 2.52 19.63 -11.48
CA GLN A 344 3.13 19.50 -12.81
C GLN A 344 4.66 19.58 -12.74
N THR A 345 5.20 20.55 -11.96
CA THR A 345 6.64 20.73 -11.81
C THR A 345 7.28 19.55 -11.08
N MET A 346 6.63 19.00 -10.06
CA MET A 346 7.09 17.84 -9.32
C MET A 346 7.25 16.62 -10.22
N ARG A 347 6.29 16.40 -11.13
CA ARG A 347 6.32 15.30 -12.11
C ARG A 347 7.40 15.46 -13.19
N THR A 348 7.64 16.69 -13.65
CA THR A 348 8.53 16.94 -14.80
C THR A 348 9.95 17.30 -14.41
N LYS A 349 10.15 17.94 -13.25
CA LYS A 349 11.43 18.53 -12.83
C LYS A 349 11.88 18.08 -11.43
N GLY A 350 11.01 17.32 -10.74
CA GLY A 350 11.30 16.80 -9.42
C GLY A 350 10.83 17.69 -8.26
N PRO A 351 10.90 17.13 -7.03
CA PRO A 351 10.31 17.73 -5.83
C PRO A 351 10.97 19.07 -5.43
N ASP A 352 12.29 19.19 -5.56
CA ASP A 352 13.02 20.40 -5.13
C ASP A 352 12.59 21.63 -5.91
N VAL A 353 12.37 21.47 -7.24
CA VAL A 353 11.92 22.56 -8.13
C VAL A 353 10.44 22.89 -7.91
N ALA A 354 9.65 21.92 -7.42
CA ALA A 354 8.21 22.10 -7.14
C ALA A 354 7.94 22.84 -5.82
N THR A 355 8.86 22.79 -4.86
CA THR A 355 8.70 23.36 -3.51
C THR A 355 8.20 24.80 -3.48
N PRO A 356 8.72 25.76 -4.28
CA PRO A 356 8.24 27.14 -4.26
C PRO A 356 6.76 27.27 -4.62
N PHE A 357 6.22 26.42 -5.50
CA PHE A 357 4.82 26.45 -5.91
C PHE A 357 3.90 25.99 -4.78
N PHE A 358 4.27 24.94 -4.05
CA PHE A 358 3.49 24.49 -2.89
C PHE A 358 3.55 25.50 -1.74
N LYS A 359 4.72 26.11 -1.50
CA LYS A 359 4.83 27.22 -0.53
C LYS A 359 3.93 28.39 -0.91
N HIS A 360 3.91 28.77 -2.18
CA HIS A 360 3.02 29.83 -2.65
C HIS A 360 1.52 29.45 -2.53
N ALA A 361 1.18 28.18 -2.73
CA ALA A 361 -0.19 27.71 -2.51
C ALA A 361 -0.64 27.89 -1.06
N VAL A 362 0.20 27.55 -0.06
CA VAL A 362 -0.15 27.73 1.36
C VAL A 362 -0.02 29.19 1.84
N GLU A 363 0.72 30.03 1.14
CA GLU A 363 0.71 31.50 1.36
C GLU A 363 -0.61 32.12 0.92
N LEU A 364 -1.18 31.64 -0.23
CA LEU A 364 -2.46 32.09 -0.75
C LEU A 364 -3.66 31.53 0.03
N ASP A 365 -3.55 30.31 0.54
CA ASP A 365 -4.52 29.70 1.47
C ASP A 365 -3.81 28.93 2.57
N PRO A 366 -3.66 29.51 3.77
CA PRO A 366 -3.04 28.86 4.94
C PRO A 366 -3.79 27.62 5.47
N ASN A 367 -4.98 27.32 4.94
CA ASN A 367 -5.77 26.15 5.31
C ASN A 367 -5.72 25.02 4.26
N PHE A 368 -4.85 25.09 3.28
CA PHE A 368 -4.74 24.11 2.22
C PHE A 368 -3.98 22.85 2.71
N ALA A 369 -4.71 21.92 3.33
CA ALA A 369 -4.17 20.71 3.99
C ALA A 369 -3.24 19.89 3.10
N VAL A 370 -3.67 19.59 1.88
CA VAL A 370 -2.95 18.72 0.93
C VAL A 370 -1.64 19.36 0.47
N ALA A 371 -1.61 20.69 0.29
CA ALA A 371 -0.38 21.39 -0.06
C ALA A 371 0.67 21.27 1.05
N TYR A 372 0.27 21.36 2.34
CA TYR A 372 1.15 21.06 3.46
C TYR A 372 1.60 19.59 3.48
N ALA A 373 0.73 18.65 3.15
CA ALA A 373 1.12 17.24 3.11
C ALA A 373 2.22 16.99 2.06
N TYR A 374 2.10 17.57 0.86
CA TYR A 374 3.16 17.50 -0.17
C TYR A 374 4.46 18.17 0.29
N LEU A 375 4.40 19.34 0.92
CA LEU A 375 5.58 19.98 1.52
C LEU A 375 6.24 19.07 2.56
N GLY A 376 5.46 18.36 3.37
CA GLY A 376 5.96 17.39 4.35
C GLY A 376 6.67 16.19 3.71
N VAL A 377 6.16 15.69 2.59
CA VAL A 377 6.80 14.60 1.82
C VAL A 377 8.11 15.09 1.19
N ILE A 378 8.08 16.27 0.56
CA ILE A 378 9.27 16.86 -0.07
C ILE A 378 10.37 17.11 0.99
N ALA A 379 10.02 17.68 2.14
CA ALA A 379 10.97 17.91 3.22
C ALA A 379 11.59 16.59 3.75
N THR A 380 10.86 15.48 3.69
CA THR A 380 11.42 14.15 4.03
C THR A 380 12.47 13.73 3.00
N THR A 381 12.19 13.88 1.71
CA THR A 381 13.11 13.47 0.64
C THR A 381 14.31 14.41 0.51
N SER A 382 14.17 15.66 0.94
CA SER A 382 15.25 16.65 1.02
C SER A 382 16.02 16.59 2.35
N LEU A 383 15.75 15.56 3.18
CA LEU A 383 16.37 15.34 4.48
C LEU A 383 16.31 16.58 5.42
N GLU A 384 15.13 17.23 5.45
CA GLU A 384 14.81 18.33 6.38
C GLU A 384 13.76 17.86 7.42
N PRO A 385 14.13 17.00 8.39
CA PRO A 385 13.19 16.33 9.28
C PRO A 385 12.37 17.29 10.14
N GLY A 386 12.92 18.41 10.57
CA GLY A 386 12.18 19.43 11.33
C GLY A 386 11.04 20.01 10.52
N LEU A 387 11.32 20.46 9.29
CA LEU A 387 10.30 21.00 8.38
C LEU A 387 9.27 19.93 7.98
N SER A 388 9.70 18.69 7.82
CA SER A 388 8.78 17.59 7.54
C SER A 388 7.78 17.38 8.66
N VAL A 389 8.23 17.41 9.92
CA VAL A 389 7.37 17.33 11.11
C VAL A 389 6.39 18.50 11.15
N ASP A 390 6.87 19.73 10.96
CA ASP A 390 6.03 20.95 11.01
C ASP A 390 4.92 20.92 9.94
N TYR A 391 5.28 20.61 8.69
CA TYR A 391 4.32 20.55 7.59
C TYR A 391 3.33 19.39 7.74
N ARG A 392 3.75 18.19 8.16
CA ARG A 392 2.86 17.06 8.40
C ARG A 392 1.92 17.31 9.57
N THR A 393 2.40 17.98 10.63
CA THR A 393 1.55 18.39 11.76
C THR A 393 0.49 19.36 11.29
N LYS A 394 0.87 20.36 10.49
CA LYS A 394 -0.09 21.32 9.94
C LYS A 394 -1.11 20.66 9.01
N ALA A 395 -0.68 19.76 8.14
CA ALA A 395 -1.58 18.98 7.28
C ALA A 395 -2.58 18.18 8.13
N PHE A 396 -2.11 17.51 9.20
CA PHE A 396 -2.96 16.71 10.08
C PHE A 396 -3.98 17.56 10.87
N GLU A 397 -3.60 18.73 11.34
CA GLU A 397 -4.53 19.69 11.97
C GLU A 397 -5.67 20.11 11.02
N LEU A 398 -5.35 20.21 9.73
CA LEU A 398 -6.27 20.67 8.68
C LEU A 398 -6.94 19.51 7.91
N ARG A 399 -6.71 18.25 8.30
CA ARG A 399 -7.11 17.04 7.51
C ARG A 399 -8.59 16.97 7.18
N ASP A 400 -9.45 17.58 8.02
CA ASP A 400 -10.89 17.63 7.76
C ASP A 400 -11.26 18.57 6.60
N ARG A 401 -10.26 19.25 6.01
CA ARG A 401 -10.33 20.06 4.80
C ARG A 401 -9.61 19.39 3.63
N ALA A 402 -9.72 18.07 3.55
CA ALA A 402 -9.20 17.24 2.47
C ALA A 402 -10.26 16.20 2.09
N SER A 403 -10.15 15.60 0.91
CA SER A 403 -10.96 14.44 0.55
C SER A 403 -10.70 13.27 1.50
N ASP A 404 -11.63 12.32 1.58
CA ASP A 404 -11.45 11.16 2.47
C ASP A 404 -10.19 10.37 2.16
N ALA A 405 -9.85 10.16 0.89
CA ALA A 405 -8.61 9.49 0.49
C ALA A 405 -7.37 10.25 0.96
N GLU A 406 -7.36 11.57 0.80
CA GLU A 406 -6.26 12.44 1.25
C GLU A 406 -6.19 12.52 2.77
N LYS A 407 -7.33 12.51 3.46
CA LYS A 407 -7.41 12.46 4.93
C LYS A 407 -6.77 11.19 5.48
N TYR A 408 -7.00 10.03 4.86
CA TYR A 408 -6.31 8.78 5.21
C TYR A 408 -4.81 8.89 4.99
N TRP A 409 -4.39 9.40 3.82
CA TRP A 409 -2.98 9.61 3.52
C TRP A 409 -2.28 10.55 4.51
N ILE A 410 -2.88 11.71 4.80
CA ILE A 410 -2.39 12.67 5.78
C ILE A 410 -2.26 12.00 7.16
N THR A 411 -3.29 11.25 7.58
CA THR A 411 -3.31 10.56 8.88
C THR A 411 -2.21 9.49 8.97
N ALA A 412 -2.09 8.64 7.96
CA ALA A 412 -1.07 7.59 7.93
C ALA A 412 0.35 8.18 7.95
N THR A 413 0.60 9.22 7.14
CA THR A 413 1.91 9.88 7.06
C THR A 413 2.26 10.67 8.31
N TYR A 414 1.28 11.26 8.99
CA TYR A 414 1.45 11.91 10.28
C TYR A 414 1.84 10.91 11.38
N HIS A 415 1.08 9.82 11.52
CA HIS A 415 1.39 8.83 12.55
C HIS A 415 2.73 8.12 12.31
N LYS A 416 3.08 7.85 11.06
CA LYS A 416 4.38 7.27 10.74
C LYS A 416 5.54 8.26 10.93
N GLY A 417 5.38 9.52 10.49
CA GLY A 417 6.49 10.46 10.36
C GLY A 417 6.62 11.48 11.49
N VAL A 418 5.55 11.74 12.26
CA VAL A 418 5.55 12.71 13.37
C VAL A 418 5.48 12.02 14.71
N THR A 419 4.45 11.21 14.96
CA THR A 419 4.30 10.54 16.26
C THR A 419 5.08 9.24 16.35
N GLY A 420 5.46 8.62 15.23
CA GLY A 420 6.07 7.29 15.17
C GLY A 420 5.12 6.17 15.63
N ASN A 421 3.81 6.45 15.80
CA ASN A 421 2.81 5.48 16.22
C ASN A 421 2.41 4.58 15.03
N ILE A 422 3.17 3.50 14.83
CA ILE A 422 2.99 2.61 13.68
C ILE A 422 1.63 1.91 13.69
N PRO A 423 1.08 1.43 14.83
CA PRO A 423 -0.27 0.87 14.85
C PRO A 423 -1.35 1.81 14.28
N LYS A 424 -1.32 3.10 14.65
CA LYS A 424 -2.27 4.10 14.10
C LYS A 424 -2.05 4.35 12.60
N ALA A 425 -0.81 4.28 12.13
CA ALA A 425 -0.51 4.38 10.69
C ALA A 425 -1.07 3.18 9.91
N ILE A 426 -0.97 1.97 10.46
CA ILE A 426 -1.56 0.75 9.90
C ILE A 426 -3.08 0.90 9.83
N GLU A 427 -3.74 1.29 10.93
CA GLU A 427 -5.19 1.50 11.00
C GLU A 427 -5.68 2.47 9.93
N ALA A 428 -5.00 3.60 9.77
CA ALA A 428 -5.35 4.59 8.74
C ALA A 428 -5.26 4.02 7.32
N CYS A 429 -4.22 3.22 7.02
CA CYS A 429 -4.07 2.57 5.73
C CYS A 429 -5.12 1.47 5.51
N ASP A 430 -5.47 0.70 6.54
CA ASP A 430 -6.47 -0.36 6.45
C ASP A 430 -7.86 0.21 6.14
N LEU A 431 -8.22 1.33 6.78
CA LEU A 431 -9.44 2.07 6.45
C LEU A 431 -9.40 2.63 5.02
N TRP A 432 -8.23 3.12 4.59
CA TRP A 432 -8.06 3.59 3.22
C TRP A 432 -8.26 2.49 2.18
N ILE A 433 -7.69 1.29 2.39
CA ILE A 433 -7.89 0.13 1.52
C ILE A 433 -9.37 -0.30 1.52
N GLN A 434 -10.03 -0.26 2.67
CA GLN A 434 -11.42 -0.63 2.78
C GLN A 434 -12.35 0.27 1.97
N ASP A 435 -12.15 1.58 2.03
CA ASP A 435 -12.97 2.56 1.32
C ASP A 435 -12.56 2.72 -0.16
N TYR A 436 -11.26 2.56 -0.47
CA TYR A 436 -10.69 2.71 -1.81
C TYR A 436 -9.88 1.47 -2.24
N PRO A 437 -10.51 0.31 -2.45
CA PRO A 437 -9.81 -0.97 -2.66
C PRO A 437 -9.04 -1.05 -3.98
N ARG A 438 -9.17 -0.05 -4.85
CA ARG A 438 -8.48 0.04 -6.14
C ARG A 438 -7.35 1.07 -6.13
N SER A 439 -7.16 1.78 -5.04
CA SER A 439 -6.02 2.68 -4.87
C SER A 439 -4.76 1.87 -4.57
N GLU A 440 -3.72 2.04 -5.36
CA GLU A 440 -2.43 1.40 -5.13
C GLU A 440 -1.66 2.04 -3.97
N LEU A 441 -1.94 3.31 -3.66
CA LEU A 441 -1.18 4.11 -2.70
C LEU A 441 -1.14 3.52 -1.29
N PRO A 442 -2.28 3.13 -0.66
CA PRO A 442 -2.26 2.56 0.68
C PRO A 442 -1.52 1.21 0.73
N HIS A 443 -1.68 0.36 -0.29
CA HIS A 443 -0.97 -0.91 -0.41
C HIS A 443 0.55 -0.69 -0.47
N MET A 444 0.98 0.25 -1.30
CA MET A 444 2.40 0.57 -1.42
C MET A 444 2.96 1.20 -0.15
N TYR A 445 2.21 2.10 0.50
CA TYR A 445 2.65 2.75 1.73
C TYR A 445 2.76 1.75 2.89
N LEU A 446 1.79 0.83 3.03
CA LEU A 446 1.86 -0.28 3.99
C LEU A 446 3.06 -1.17 3.72
N GLY A 447 3.20 -1.68 2.50
CA GLY A 447 4.25 -2.63 2.13
C GLY A 447 5.66 -2.05 2.25
N ALA A 448 5.83 -0.76 1.92
CA ALA A 448 7.12 -0.09 1.91
C ALA A 448 7.54 0.52 3.24
N ALA A 449 6.61 1.25 3.88
CA ALA A 449 7.00 2.24 4.88
C ALA A 449 6.49 1.95 6.30
N VAL A 450 5.46 1.12 6.44
CA VAL A 450 4.76 0.93 7.71
C VAL A 450 4.98 -0.47 8.27
N LEU A 451 4.59 -1.52 7.55
CA LEU A 451 4.66 -2.90 8.02
C LEU A 451 6.10 -3.40 8.27
N PRO A 452 7.10 -3.07 7.43
CA PRO A 452 8.49 -3.46 7.70
C PRO A 452 9.02 -2.93 9.04
N VAL A 453 8.55 -1.76 9.49
CA VAL A 453 9.01 -1.16 10.76
C VAL A 453 8.66 -2.03 11.96
N VAL A 454 7.56 -2.77 11.88
CA VAL A 454 7.07 -3.66 12.96
C VAL A 454 7.28 -5.14 12.63
N GLY A 455 8.04 -5.47 11.59
CA GLY A 455 8.42 -6.84 11.23
C GLY A 455 7.31 -7.67 10.59
N GLN A 456 6.23 -7.06 10.09
CA GLN A 456 5.12 -7.77 9.43
C GLN A 456 5.43 -7.98 7.93
N TYR A 457 6.47 -8.74 7.61
CA TYR A 457 6.97 -8.87 6.24
C TYR A 457 6.10 -9.74 5.35
N GLU A 458 5.39 -10.74 5.86
CA GLU A 458 4.42 -11.52 5.08
C GLU A 458 3.35 -10.58 4.51
N ARG A 459 2.74 -9.80 5.37
CA ARG A 459 1.75 -8.81 4.94
C ARG A 459 2.38 -7.72 4.06
N ALA A 460 3.60 -7.27 4.36
CA ALA A 460 4.29 -6.29 3.53
C ALA A 460 4.52 -6.81 2.10
N ALA A 461 4.84 -8.10 1.93
CA ALA A 461 4.94 -8.73 0.62
C ALA A 461 3.58 -8.79 -0.08
N GLU A 462 2.52 -9.21 0.60
CA GLU A 462 1.15 -9.26 0.05
C GLU A 462 0.69 -7.89 -0.45
N GLU A 463 0.87 -6.84 0.37
CA GLU A 463 0.50 -5.47 0.05
C GLU A 463 1.36 -4.92 -1.12
N SER A 464 2.66 -5.20 -1.15
CA SER A 464 3.53 -4.79 -2.25
C SER A 464 3.11 -5.46 -3.57
N ILE A 465 2.76 -6.74 -3.55
CA ILE A 465 2.28 -7.46 -4.74
C ILE A 465 0.89 -6.98 -5.15
N ALA A 466 0.02 -6.58 -4.21
CA ALA A 466 -1.23 -5.89 -4.53
C ALA A 466 -0.95 -4.57 -5.27
N GLY A 467 0.01 -3.78 -4.79
CA GLY A 467 0.49 -2.58 -5.49
C GLY A 467 1.00 -2.86 -6.90
N VAL A 468 1.78 -3.92 -7.11
CA VAL A 468 2.22 -4.36 -8.45
C VAL A 468 1.05 -4.71 -9.36
N ARG A 469 0.02 -5.38 -8.84
CA ARG A 469 -1.18 -5.74 -9.64
C ARG A 469 -1.98 -4.52 -10.05
N LEU A 470 -2.15 -3.55 -9.14
CA LEU A 470 -2.90 -2.32 -9.39
C LEU A 470 -2.12 -1.36 -10.29
N ARG A 471 -0.80 -1.33 -10.16
CA ARG A 471 0.09 -0.44 -10.92
C ARG A 471 1.35 -1.16 -11.40
N PRO A 472 1.24 -2.00 -12.45
CA PRO A 472 2.30 -2.89 -12.89
C PRO A 472 3.48 -2.21 -13.61
N ASP A 473 3.41 -0.91 -13.85
CA ASP A 473 4.45 -0.09 -14.46
C ASP A 473 5.21 0.79 -13.45
N PHE A 474 4.96 0.60 -12.14
CA PHE A 474 5.60 1.39 -11.09
C PHE A 474 6.77 0.65 -10.43
N PRO A 475 8.04 1.06 -10.69
CA PRO A 475 9.22 0.30 -10.26
C PRO A 475 9.34 0.10 -8.75
N LEU A 476 8.87 1.09 -7.95
CA LEU A 476 8.98 1.03 -6.49
C LEU A 476 8.17 -0.12 -5.88
N ALA A 477 6.99 -0.46 -6.44
CA ALA A 477 6.20 -1.58 -5.95
C ALA A 477 6.97 -2.92 -6.03
N TYR A 478 7.76 -3.10 -7.10
CA TYR A 478 8.64 -4.26 -7.25
C TYR A 478 9.78 -4.25 -6.23
N ALA A 479 10.42 -3.09 -6.03
CA ALA A 479 11.49 -2.97 -5.03
C ALA A 479 10.99 -3.34 -3.62
N PHE A 480 9.79 -2.91 -3.25
CA PHE A 480 9.18 -3.24 -1.96
C PHE A 480 8.87 -4.74 -1.83
N GLY A 481 8.33 -5.36 -2.88
CA GLY A 481 8.11 -6.80 -2.92
C GLY A 481 9.41 -7.60 -2.80
N ILE A 482 10.45 -7.23 -3.57
CA ILE A 482 11.80 -7.84 -3.47
C ILE A 482 12.34 -7.71 -2.04
N ARG A 483 12.22 -6.52 -1.45
CA ARG A 483 12.71 -6.27 -0.09
C ARG A 483 11.98 -7.10 0.95
N ALA A 484 10.64 -7.18 0.87
CA ALA A 484 9.82 -7.94 1.81
C ALA A 484 10.15 -9.45 1.73
N TYR A 485 10.22 -10.03 0.53
CA TYR A 485 10.62 -11.43 0.35
C TYR A 485 12.07 -11.69 0.78
N THR A 486 13.00 -10.75 0.55
CA THR A 486 14.37 -10.87 1.05
C THR A 486 14.38 -10.92 2.58
N SER A 487 13.57 -10.09 3.26
CA SER A 487 13.46 -10.07 4.73
C SER A 487 12.91 -11.37 5.31
N LEU A 488 12.13 -12.12 4.53
CA LEU A 488 11.58 -13.44 4.87
C LEU A 488 12.52 -14.59 4.50
N ASP A 489 13.74 -14.31 4.02
CA ASP A 489 14.67 -15.29 3.45
C ASP A 489 14.08 -16.09 2.26
N ARG A 490 13.00 -15.57 1.65
CA ARG A 490 12.32 -16.14 0.47
C ARG A 490 12.94 -15.59 -0.82
N PHE A 491 14.20 -15.97 -1.04
CA PHE A 491 15.03 -15.38 -2.09
C PHE A 491 14.57 -15.71 -3.51
N ASP A 492 13.92 -16.85 -3.72
CA ASP A 492 13.43 -17.23 -5.05
C ASP A 492 12.20 -16.41 -5.44
N GLU A 493 11.30 -16.11 -4.50
CA GLU A 493 10.20 -15.21 -4.73
C GLU A 493 10.68 -13.76 -4.97
N ALA A 494 11.69 -13.31 -4.23
CA ALA A 494 12.33 -12.02 -4.48
C ALA A 494 12.87 -11.91 -5.92
N LYS A 495 13.56 -12.96 -6.40
CA LYS A 495 14.04 -13.05 -7.80
C LYS A 495 12.89 -13.07 -8.81
N ALA A 496 11.80 -13.78 -8.50
CA ALA A 496 10.64 -13.83 -9.39
C ALA A 496 9.99 -12.44 -9.56
N VAL A 497 9.91 -11.65 -8.49
CA VAL A 497 9.43 -10.27 -8.56
C VAL A 497 10.40 -9.40 -9.37
N TYR A 498 11.70 -9.55 -9.18
CA TYR A 498 12.71 -8.85 -9.98
C TYR A 498 12.63 -9.20 -11.48
N ALA A 499 12.45 -10.49 -11.81
CA ALA A 499 12.30 -10.93 -13.20
C ALA A 499 11.10 -10.26 -13.90
N GLN A 500 9.97 -10.08 -13.20
CA GLN A 500 8.81 -9.36 -13.73
C GLN A 500 9.13 -7.88 -14.01
N ALA A 501 9.91 -7.21 -13.13
CA ALA A 501 10.35 -5.84 -13.37
C ALA A 501 11.24 -5.73 -14.60
N VAL A 502 12.19 -6.68 -14.78
CA VAL A 502 13.08 -6.75 -15.94
C VAL A 502 12.31 -7.00 -17.24
N GLU A 503 11.36 -7.94 -17.25
CA GLU A 503 10.51 -8.21 -18.41
C GLU A 503 9.76 -6.95 -18.87
N ARG A 504 9.34 -6.12 -17.93
CA ARG A 504 8.67 -4.84 -18.17
C ARG A 504 9.63 -3.68 -18.44
N LYS A 505 10.94 -3.94 -18.46
CA LYS A 505 12.00 -2.93 -18.66
C LYS A 505 11.96 -1.80 -17.62
N LEU A 506 11.57 -2.14 -16.40
CA LEU A 506 11.53 -1.19 -15.29
C LEU A 506 12.91 -1.09 -14.63
N HIS A 507 13.40 0.13 -14.48
CA HIS A 507 14.65 0.43 -13.83
C HIS A 507 14.43 1.47 -12.72
N SER A 508 15.10 1.28 -11.60
CA SER A 508 15.08 2.24 -10.50
C SER A 508 16.28 1.99 -9.59
N PRO A 509 16.93 3.04 -9.09
CA PRO A 509 17.98 2.89 -8.08
C PRO A 509 17.53 2.13 -6.82
N TYR A 510 16.26 2.21 -6.48
CA TYR A 510 15.68 1.40 -5.39
C TYR A 510 15.74 -0.11 -5.68
N ILE A 511 15.44 -0.51 -6.92
CA ILE A 511 15.58 -1.92 -7.34
C ILE A 511 17.03 -2.36 -7.21
N ASP A 512 17.98 -1.54 -7.65
CA ASP A 512 19.41 -1.87 -7.54
C ASP A 512 19.85 -2.00 -6.08
N SER A 513 19.39 -1.12 -5.19
CA SER A 513 19.68 -1.20 -3.74
C SER A 513 19.16 -2.48 -3.10
N VAL A 514 17.90 -2.86 -3.34
CA VAL A 514 17.33 -4.09 -2.76
C VAL A 514 17.94 -5.35 -3.39
N MET A 515 18.31 -5.31 -4.66
CA MET A 515 19.00 -6.41 -5.33
C MET A 515 20.46 -6.56 -4.86
N TYR A 516 21.13 -5.47 -4.47
CA TYR A 516 22.42 -5.54 -3.80
C TYR A 516 22.31 -6.33 -2.48
N PHE A 517 21.30 -6.04 -1.67
CA PHE A 517 21.06 -6.77 -0.42
C PHE A 517 20.68 -8.23 -0.66
N LEU A 518 19.86 -8.54 -1.65
CA LEU A 518 19.53 -9.91 -2.03
C LEU A 518 20.78 -10.67 -2.47
N ALA A 519 21.64 -10.06 -3.28
CA ALA A 519 22.91 -10.62 -3.72
C ALA A 519 23.86 -10.85 -2.53
N PHE A 520 23.94 -9.92 -1.57
CA PHE A 520 24.71 -10.09 -0.33
C PHE A 520 24.20 -11.30 0.46
N ALA A 521 22.89 -11.41 0.70
CA ALA A 521 22.31 -12.54 1.42
C ALA A 521 22.60 -13.90 0.75
N GLN A 522 22.86 -13.92 -0.55
CA GLN A 522 23.23 -15.11 -1.32
C GLN A 522 24.73 -15.27 -1.57
N ASN A 523 25.59 -14.36 -1.06
CA ASN A 523 27.03 -14.31 -1.30
C ASN A 523 27.40 -14.14 -2.79
N ASP A 524 26.54 -13.54 -3.62
CA ASP A 524 26.80 -13.24 -5.03
C ASP A 524 27.51 -11.88 -5.17
N THR A 525 28.85 -11.91 -5.00
CA THR A 525 29.68 -10.70 -5.11
C THR A 525 29.65 -10.06 -6.49
N ALA A 526 29.46 -10.85 -7.55
CA ALA A 526 29.36 -10.35 -8.91
C ALA A 526 28.05 -9.56 -9.13
N ALA A 527 26.94 -10.06 -8.62
CA ALA A 527 25.66 -9.33 -8.64
C ALA A 527 25.74 -8.05 -7.80
N MET A 528 26.33 -8.10 -6.60
CA MET A 528 26.55 -6.92 -5.77
C MET A 528 27.29 -5.83 -6.54
N ALA A 529 28.41 -6.16 -7.18
CA ALA A 529 29.20 -5.20 -7.97
C ALA A 529 28.43 -4.61 -9.17
N ARG A 530 27.61 -5.42 -9.86
CA ARG A 530 26.73 -4.94 -10.95
C ARG A 530 25.73 -3.90 -10.47
N HIS A 531 25.00 -4.20 -9.38
CA HIS A 531 23.98 -3.30 -8.85
C HIS A 531 24.59 -2.03 -8.26
N ALA A 532 25.76 -2.11 -7.63
CA ALA A 532 26.49 -0.93 -7.17
C ALA A 532 26.92 -0.02 -8.36
N ALA A 533 27.42 -0.60 -9.45
CA ALA A 533 27.81 0.15 -10.65
C ALA A 533 26.64 0.87 -11.32
N ASN A 534 25.43 0.31 -11.28
CA ASN A 534 24.23 0.91 -11.88
C ASN A 534 23.87 2.27 -11.26
N VAL A 535 24.19 2.50 -10.00
CA VAL A 535 23.85 3.73 -9.28
C VAL A 535 25.04 4.69 -9.13
N ASP A 536 26.25 4.31 -9.55
CA ASP A 536 27.48 5.11 -9.36
C ASP A 536 27.43 6.47 -10.10
N SER A 537 26.71 6.55 -11.21
CA SER A 537 26.49 7.79 -11.97
C SER A 537 25.39 8.71 -11.42
N LEU A 538 24.68 8.29 -10.36
CA LEU A 538 23.54 8.99 -9.79
C LEU A 538 23.91 9.64 -8.45
N PRO A 539 24.22 10.95 -8.38
CA PRO A 539 24.80 11.57 -7.19
C PRO A 539 24.01 11.34 -5.89
N LYS A 540 22.67 11.39 -5.95
CA LYS A 540 21.80 11.15 -4.78
C LYS A 540 21.80 9.69 -4.29
N TRP A 541 22.21 8.73 -5.13
CA TRP A 541 22.21 7.30 -4.80
C TRP A 541 23.60 6.75 -4.53
N GLN A 542 24.62 7.38 -5.12
CA GLN A 542 26.01 6.98 -4.99
C GLN A 542 26.47 6.94 -3.52
N HIS A 543 26.15 7.98 -2.74
CA HIS A 543 26.56 8.02 -1.34
C HIS A 543 25.88 6.95 -0.47
N GLN A 544 24.62 6.59 -0.78
CA GLN A 544 23.91 5.53 -0.10
C GLN A 544 24.57 4.17 -0.40
N MET A 545 24.84 3.89 -1.67
CA MET A 545 25.52 2.66 -2.09
C MET A 545 26.91 2.54 -1.44
N LEU A 546 27.70 3.61 -1.39
CA LEU A 546 28.98 3.64 -0.68
C LEU A 546 28.84 3.32 0.81
N SER A 547 27.73 3.74 1.45
CA SER A 547 27.46 3.35 2.85
C SER A 547 27.17 1.85 2.97
N MET A 548 26.39 1.28 2.05
CA MET A 548 26.08 -0.16 2.01
C MET A 548 27.35 -0.99 1.75
N GLU A 549 28.22 -0.56 0.84
CA GLU A 549 29.53 -1.19 0.61
C GLU A 549 30.43 -1.10 1.86
N GLY A 550 30.34 0.01 2.60
CA GLY A 550 31.05 0.20 3.87
C GLY A 550 30.60 -0.78 4.94
N ASP A 551 29.30 -1.07 5.06
CA ASP A 551 28.78 -2.08 5.95
C ASP A 551 29.17 -3.49 5.51
N THR A 552 29.16 -3.77 4.20
CA THR A 552 29.64 -5.05 3.65
C THR A 552 31.12 -5.30 3.92
N ALA A 553 31.97 -4.27 3.78
CA ALA A 553 33.37 -4.36 4.13
C ALA A 553 33.57 -4.61 5.64
N ALA A 554 32.78 -3.93 6.48
CA ALA A 554 32.80 -4.12 7.93
C ALA A 554 32.30 -5.52 8.33
N TYR A 555 31.25 -6.05 7.67
CA TYR A 555 30.80 -7.43 7.89
C TYR A 555 31.90 -8.46 7.69
N ALA A 556 32.78 -8.23 6.72
CA ALA A 556 33.96 -9.08 6.46
C ALA A 556 35.20 -8.70 7.30
N GLY A 557 35.08 -7.79 8.28
CA GLY A 557 36.20 -7.36 9.12
C GLY A 557 37.22 -6.44 8.44
N ARG A 558 36.96 -5.94 7.24
CA ARG A 558 37.82 -5.02 6.47
C ARG A 558 37.55 -3.56 6.91
N LEU A 559 37.94 -3.25 8.15
CA LEU A 559 37.58 -1.97 8.79
C LEU A 559 38.22 -0.76 8.12
N LYS A 560 39.43 -0.86 7.60
CA LYS A 560 40.11 0.23 6.88
C LYS A 560 39.35 0.59 5.61
N GLU A 561 38.92 -0.42 4.86
CA GLU A 561 38.09 -0.24 3.67
C GLU A 561 36.71 0.34 4.03
N ALA A 562 36.07 -0.15 5.09
CA ALA A 562 34.80 0.38 5.60
C ALA A 562 34.90 1.86 6.01
N ARG A 563 36.01 2.27 6.60
CA ARG A 563 36.30 3.69 6.93
C ARG A 563 36.42 4.55 5.67
N GLU A 564 37.07 4.04 4.63
CA GLU A 564 37.24 4.76 3.37
C GLU A 564 35.89 4.92 2.63
N PHE A 565 35.09 3.85 2.56
CA PHE A 565 33.72 3.94 2.03
C PHE A 565 32.87 4.96 2.80
N SER A 566 32.93 4.94 4.14
CA SER A 566 32.19 5.90 4.96
C SER A 566 32.62 7.34 4.71
N ARG A 567 33.93 7.58 4.56
CA ARG A 567 34.46 8.91 4.24
C ARG A 567 33.94 9.38 2.88
N ARG A 568 34.04 8.53 1.84
CA ARG A 568 33.52 8.81 0.51
C ARG A 568 32.01 9.05 0.51
N ALA A 569 31.25 8.24 1.26
CA ALA A 569 29.81 8.43 1.41
C ALA A 569 29.47 9.80 2.00
N MET A 570 30.17 10.20 3.08
CA MET A 570 29.99 11.52 3.70
C MET A 570 30.33 12.66 2.73
N ASP A 571 31.48 12.57 2.04
CA ASP A 571 31.92 13.58 1.06
C ASP A 571 30.90 13.70 -0.09
N ARG A 572 30.40 12.60 -0.64
CA ARG A 572 29.41 12.60 -1.72
C ARG A 572 28.05 13.15 -1.27
N ALA A 573 27.59 12.79 -0.07
CA ALA A 573 26.36 13.32 0.50
C ALA A 573 26.44 14.85 0.68
N GLN A 574 27.57 15.37 1.18
CA GLN A 574 27.80 16.81 1.30
C GLN A 574 27.77 17.52 -0.07
N HIS A 575 28.41 16.96 -1.09
CA HIS A 575 28.37 17.51 -2.45
C HIS A 575 26.99 17.42 -3.10
N ALA A 576 26.16 16.43 -2.72
CA ALA A 576 24.76 16.34 -3.15
C ALA A 576 23.84 17.30 -2.39
N GLY A 577 24.34 18.06 -1.39
CA GLY A 577 23.55 18.98 -0.58
C GLY A 577 22.74 18.31 0.53
N GLU A 578 23.01 17.02 0.81
CA GLU A 578 22.31 16.26 1.85
C GLU A 578 22.80 16.70 3.23
N LYS A 579 21.89 17.18 4.09
CA LYS A 579 22.27 17.75 5.40
C LYS A 579 22.46 16.67 6.48
N ASP A 580 21.60 15.66 6.52
CA ASP A 580 21.60 14.66 7.60
C ASP A 580 22.32 13.35 7.25
N ALA A 581 22.48 13.02 5.97
CA ALA A 581 23.15 11.81 5.53
C ALA A 581 24.60 11.69 6.07
N PRO A 582 25.45 12.74 6.06
CA PRO A 582 26.78 12.66 6.67
C PRO A 582 26.76 12.31 8.15
N ALA A 583 25.77 12.85 8.89
CA ALA A 583 25.60 12.54 10.31
C ALA A 583 25.24 11.06 10.52
N LEU A 584 24.30 10.53 9.75
CA LEU A 584 23.91 9.12 9.81
C LEU A 584 25.09 8.19 9.50
N TYR A 585 25.89 8.50 8.47
CA TYR A 585 27.08 7.68 8.14
C TYR A 585 28.17 7.75 9.22
N SER A 586 28.29 8.89 9.92
CA SER A 586 29.16 8.99 11.08
C SER A 586 28.63 8.16 12.26
N GLY A 587 27.31 8.15 12.48
CA GLY A 587 26.64 7.39 13.54
C GLY A 587 26.76 5.88 13.36
N THR A 588 26.48 5.36 12.16
CA THR A 588 26.65 3.92 11.84
C THR A 588 28.11 3.51 11.90
N SER A 589 29.01 4.36 11.44
CA SER A 589 30.46 4.13 11.58
C SER A 589 30.89 4.06 13.05
N ALA A 590 30.29 4.86 13.95
CA ALA A 590 30.57 4.78 15.39
C ALA A 590 30.19 3.42 15.98
N LEU A 591 29.06 2.83 15.55
CA LEU A 591 28.65 1.48 15.96
C LEU A 591 29.64 0.42 15.47
N ARG A 592 30.09 0.50 14.22
CA ARG A 592 31.12 -0.42 13.70
C ARG A 592 32.40 -0.37 14.52
N GLU A 593 32.89 0.83 14.82
CA GLU A 593 34.09 1.02 15.61
C GLU A 593 33.97 0.41 17.01
N VAL A 594 32.83 0.62 17.68
CA VAL A 594 32.69 0.15 19.06
C VAL A 594 32.53 -1.37 19.14
N TRP A 595 31.82 -1.99 18.21
CA TRP A 595 31.71 -3.45 18.14
C TRP A 595 33.04 -4.14 17.84
N PHE A 596 33.93 -3.44 17.12
CA PHE A 596 35.27 -3.95 16.81
C PHE A 596 36.30 -3.66 17.93
N GLY A 597 35.90 -2.94 18.98
CA GLY A 597 36.69 -2.64 20.14
C GLY A 597 37.40 -1.28 20.12
N ASN A 598 37.19 -0.46 19.09
CA ASN A 598 37.81 0.86 18.93
C ASN A 598 37.02 1.98 19.65
N THR A 599 36.91 1.89 20.98
CA THR A 599 36.05 2.75 21.79
C THR A 599 36.34 4.26 21.69
N ALA A 600 37.62 4.65 21.56
CA ALA A 600 37.99 6.07 21.38
C ALA A 600 37.49 6.65 20.07
N GLU A 601 37.66 5.93 18.97
CA GLU A 601 37.22 6.36 17.65
C GLU A 601 35.67 6.36 17.57
N ALA A 602 34.99 5.37 18.18
CA ALA A 602 33.54 5.34 18.30
C ALA A 602 32.97 6.59 18.99
N ARG A 603 33.57 7.01 20.14
CA ARG A 603 33.16 8.26 20.83
C ARG A 603 33.36 9.49 19.96
N ARG A 604 34.49 9.55 19.22
CA ARG A 604 34.78 10.65 18.31
C ARG A 604 33.71 10.77 17.21
N ARG A 605 33.39 9.63 16.53
CA ARG A 605 32.41 9.57 15.44
C ARG A 605 30.98 9.84 15.92
N ALA A 606 30.57 9.28 17.04
CA ALA A 606 29.28 9.56 17.68
C ALA A 606 29.13 11.05 18.05
N SER A 607 30.21 11.67 18.58
CA SER A 607 30.21 13.11 18.89
C SER A 607 30.17 13.97 17.63
N LEU A 608 30.80 13.56 16.52
CA LEU A 608 30.73 14.26 15.24
C LEU A 608 29.32 14.16 14.67
N ALA A 609 28.71 12.98 14.70
CA ALA A 609 27.35 12.75 14.24
C ALA A 609 26.35 13.71 14.91
N LEU A 610 26.38 13.84 16.25
CA LEU A 610 25.51 14.73 17.00
C LEU A 610 25.79 16.24 16.79
N LYS A 611 26.94 16.60 16.27
CA LYS A 611 27.22 18.00 15.85
C LYS A 611 26.62 18.34 14.48
N LEU A 612 26.43 17.33 13.65
CA LEU A 612 25.94 17.51 12.27
C LEU A 612 24.41 17.49 12.21
N SER A 613 23.74 16.72 13.08
CA SER A 613 22.28 16.59 13.13
C SER A 613 21.80 16.11 14.50
N ALA A 614 20.51 16.29 14.79
CA ALA A 614 19.83 15.87 16.01
C ALA A 614 18.58 15.00 15.70
N GLY A 615 18.68 14.15 14.71
CA GLY A 615 17.60 13.24 14.32
C GLY A 615 17.47 12.04 15.27
N ARG A 616 16.23 11.54 15.40
CA ARG A 616 15.85 10.40 16.26
C ARG A 616 16.78 9.19 16.11
N ASP A 617 16.99 8.72 14.89
CA ASP A 617 17.76 7.52 14.60
C ASP A 617 19.26 7.74 14.86
N LEU A 618 19.73 8.93 14.56
CA LEU A 618 21.10 9.34 14.83
C LEU A 618 21.42 9.37 16.33
N GLU A 619 20.53 9.92 17.13
CA GLU A 619 20.68 9.95 18.59
C GLU A 619 20.70 8.54 19.18
N TYR A 620 19.90 7.63 18.63
CA TYR A 620 19.96 6.22 19.00
C TYR A 620 21.33 5.60 18.70
N PHE A 621 21.85 5.78 17.48
CA PHE A 621 23.17 5.23 17.14
C PHE A 621 24.28 5.80 18.01
N ALA A 622 24.24 7.11 18.26
CA ALA A 622 25.20 7.74 19.15
C ALA A 622 25.08 7.26 20.61
N ALA A 623 23.85 7.14 21.12
CA ALA A 623 23.60 6.67 22.47
C ALA A 623 24.07 5.22 22.66
N LEU A 624 23.76 4.34 21.71
CA LEU A 624 24.21 2.95 21.74
C LEU A 624 25.75 2.84 21.63
N ALA A 625 26.37 3.62 20.74
CA ALA A 625 27.83 3.68 20.61
C ALA A 625 28.49 4.17 21.91
N PHE A 626 27.95 5.21 22.58
CA PHE A 626 28.44 5.67 23.88
C PHE A 626 28.28 4.61 24.97
N ALA A 627 27.13 3.93 25.02
CA ALA A 627 26.90 2.84 25.99
C ALA A 627 27.92 1.72 25.80
N TYR A 628 28.19 1.26 24.59
CA TYR A 628 29.22 0.27 24.29
C TYR A 628 30.63 0.80 24.60
N ALA A 629 30.89 2.08 24.40
CA ALA A 629 32.15 2.74 24.73
C ALA A 629 32.30 3.05 26.23
N LYS A 630 31.36 2.62 27.11
CA LYS A 630 31.29 2.88 28.54
C LYS A 630 31.25 4.38 28.90
N ASP A 631 30.59 5.18 28.04
CA ASP A 631 30.26 6.58 28.30
C ASP A 631 28.79 6.66 28.71
N ASP A 632 28.50 6.09 29.87
CA ASP A 632 27.15 5.90 30.38
C ASP A 632 26.40 7.22 30.61
N VAL A 633 27.13 8.30 30.89
CA VAL A 633 26.57 9.63 31.17
C VAL A 633 25.91 10.17 29.88
N ARG A 634 26.64 10.19 28.77
CA ARG A 634 26.11 10.66 27.50
C ARG A 634 25.04 9.72 26.95
N ALA A 635 25.24 8.42 27.04
CA ALA A 635 24.24 7.43 26.59
C ALA A 635 22.90 7.60 27.33
N LYS A 636 22.93 7.78 28.66
CA LYS A 636 21.71 8.01 29.45
C LYS A 636 21.06 9.34 29.15
N ALA A 637 21.83 10.40 28.91
CA ALA A 637 21.28 11.72 28.56
C ALA A 637 20.48 11.64 27.23
N LEU A 638 21.04 11.01 26.20
CA LEU A 638 20.38 10.81 24.90
C LEU A 638 19.17 9.89 25.02
N ALA A 639 19.22 8.79 25.78
CA ALA A 639 18.08 7.93 26.02
C ALA A 639 16.93 8.70 26.70
N ASN A 640 17.22 9.54 27.69
CA ASN A 640 16.21 10.37 28.33
C ASN A 640 15.59 11.41 27.36
N ASP A 641 16.40 11.99 26.48
CA ASP A 641 15.93 12.92 25.47
C ASP A 641 15.01 12.26 24.46
N LEU A 642 15.44 11.11 23.90
CA LEU A 642 14.62 10.29 23.01
C LEU A 642 13.27 9.92 23.63
N GLY A 643 13.28 9.44 24.89
CA GLY A 643 12.05 9.06 25.59
C GLY A 643 11.07 10.22 25.79
N LYS A 644 11.59 11.45 26.01
CA LYS A 644 10.76 12.64 26.19
C LYS A 644 10.20 13.19 24.88
N ARG A 645 11.03 13.23 23.84
CA ARG A 645 10.62 13.79 22.55
C ARG A 645 9.72 12.89 21.75
N PHE A 646 9.85 11.56 21.93
CA PHE A 646 9.15 10.56 21.14
C PHE A 646 8.35 9.57 22.02
N PRO A 647 7.38 10.06 22.83
CA PRO A 647 6.66 9.21 23.81
C PRO A 647 5.72 8.17 23.18
N GLU A 648 5.23 8.42 21.97
CA GLU A 648 4.33 7.51 21.22
C GLU A 648 5.06 6.68 20.16
N ASP A 649 6.35 6.95 19.92
CA ASP A 649 7.09 6.32 18.82
C ASP A 649 7.37 4.84 19.12
N THR A 650 6.80 3.98 18.32
CA THR A 650 6.89 2.51 18.49
C THR A 650 8.33 2.02 18.54
N ILE A 651 9.21 2.54 17.67
CA ILE A 651 10.59 2.10 17.59
C ILE A 651 11.42 2.66 18.76
N VAL A 652 11.22 3.90 19.12
CA VAL A 652 11.91 4.48 20.29
C VAL A 652 11.56 3.71 21.56
N GLN A 653 10.27 3.52 21.82
CA GLN A 653 9.81 2.93 23.08
C GLN A 653 10.10 1.41 23.18
N PHE A 654 9.97 0.68 22.08
CA PHE A 654 10.05 -0.78 22.09
C PHE A 654 11.34 -1.35 21.48
N ASN A 655 12.25 -0.53 20.95
CA ASN A 655 13.49 -1.00 20.37
C ASN A 655 14.69 -0.17 20.86
N TYR A 656 14.68 1.14 20.63
CA TYR A 656 15.85 2.00 20.93
C TYR A 656 16.14 2.10 22.43
N LEU A 657 15.15 2.51 23.21
CA LEU A 657 15.31 2.64 24.66
C LEU A 657 15.65 1.30 25.35
N PRO A 658 14.96 0.18 25.05
CA PRO A 658 15.37 -1.13 25.58
C PRO A 658 16.82 -1.51 25.25
N GLY A 659 17.27 -1.27 24.00
CA GLY A 659 18.64 -1.53 23.56
C GLY A 659 19.69 -0.73 24.36
N ILE A 660 19.47 0.59 24.49
CA ILE A 660 20.37 1.46 25.25
C ILE A 660 20.35 1.09 26.74
N HIS A 661 19.17 0.94 27.37
CA HIS A 661 19.02 0.63 28.79
C HIS A 661 19.58 -0.74 29.12
N GLY A 662 19.38 -1.73 28.25
CA GLY A 662 19.98 -3.07 28.41
C GLY A 662 21.51 -3.00 28.42
N LYS A 663 22.12 -2.23 27.50
CA LYS A 663 23.59 -2.06 27.50
C LYS A 663 24.10 -1.29 28.71
N LEU A 664 23.40 -0.26 29.15
CA LEU A 664 23.74 0.48 30.36
C LEU A 664 23.65 -0.39 31.63
N ALA A 665 22.68 -1.30 31.72
CA ALA A 665 22.58 -2.27 32.82
C ALA A 665 23.75 -3.24 32.81
N LEU A 666 24.14 -3.77 31.64
CA LEU A 666 25.33 -4.61 31.47
C LEU A 666 26.62 -3.92 31.92
N ASN A 667 26.77 -2.64 31.60
CA ASN A 667 27.94 -1.86 32.04
C ASN A 667 28.07 -1.78 33.57
N LYS A 668 26.96 -1.88 34.32
CA LYS A 668 26.89 -1.91 35.77
C LYS A 668 27.02 -3.33 36.37
N GLY A 669 27.11 -4.37 35.53
CA GLY A 669 27.11 -5.76 35.95
C GLY A 669 25.72 -6.33 36.23
N ASP A 670 24.65 -5.61 35.95
CA ASP A 670 23.26 -6.05 36.13
C ASP A 670 22.76 -6.78 34.90
N ALA A 671 23.18 -8.03 34.72
CA ALA A 671 22.74 -8.85 33.59
C ALA A 671 21.23 -9.18 33.63
N SER A 672 20.67 -9.35 34.83
CA SER A 672 19.22 -9.62 34.98
C SER A 672 18.38 -8.43 34.59
N GLY A 673 18.70 -7.23 35.03
CA GLY A 673 18.05 -5.99 34.64
C GLY A 673 18.18 -5.72 33.12
N ALA A 674 19.33 -6.07 32.52
CA ALA A 674 19.51 -5.97 31.06
C ALA A 674 18.55 -6.90 30.32
N ILE A 675 18.45 -8.18 30.71
CA ILE A 675 17.53 -9.14 30.08
C ILE A 675 16.08 -8.65 30.21
N GLN A 676 15.67 -8.18 31.38
CA GLN A 676 14.30 -7.66 31.58
C GLN A 676 14.00 -6.43 30.72
N SER A 677 14.93 -5.48 30.65
CA SER A 677 14.77 -4.29 29.78
C SER A 677 14.63 -4.67 28.31
N LEU A 678 15.45 -5.61 27.84
CA LEU A 678 15.48 -6.04 26.44
C LEU A 678 14.29 -6.92 26.03
N ALA A 679 13.61 -7.57 26.98
CA ALA A 679 12.41 -8.37 26.69
C ALA A 679 11.27 -7.53 26.07
N VAL A 680 11.22 -6.23 26.38
CA VAL A 680 10.24 -5.28 25.82
C VAL A 680 10.36 -5.14 24.31
N ALA A 681 11.54 -5.39 23.74
CA ALA A 681 11.76 -5.28 22.29
C ALA A 681 11.17 -6.44 21.48
N ALA A 682 10.87 -7.58 22.10
CA ALA A 682 10.50 -8.82 21.41
C ALA A 682 9.40 -8.68 20.34
N PRO A 683 8.30 -7.91 20.52
CA PRO A 683 7.24 -7.77 19.50
C PRO A 683 7.68 -7.06 18.22
N TYR A 684 8.77 -6.27 18.28
CA TYR A 684 9.22 -5.39 17.19
C TYR A 684 10.68 -5.63 16.78
N GLU A 685 11.37 -6.60 17.35
CA GLU A 685 12.80 -6.83 17.11
C GLU A 685 13.14 -7.34 15.70
N LEU A 686 12.16 -7.90 14.99
CA LEU A 686 12.30 -8.31 13.59
C LEU A 686 12.00 -7.17 12.59
N GLY A 687 11.74 -5.96 13.06
CA GLY A 687 11.47 -4.82 12.20
C GLY A 687 12.71 -4.24 11.51
N ALA A 688 12.48 -3.21 10.70
CA ALA A 688 13.51 -2.34 10.14
C ALA A 688 13.28 -0.90 10.63
N THR A 689 14.31 -0.24 11.07
CA THR A 689 14.18 1.10 11.67
C THR A 689 13.97 2.20 10.63
N ARG A 690 14.39 1.96 9.37
CA ARG A 690 14.20 2.87 8.24
C ARG A 690 13.96 2.06 6.96
N ALA A 691 12.78 2.18 6.39
CA ALA A 691 12.31 1.26 5.36
C ALA A 691 12.60 1.70 3.91
N LEU A 692 12.91 2.95 3.62
CA LEU A 692 12.97 3.45 2.23
C LEU A 692 14.37 3.76 1.72
N ASP A 693 15.26 4.29 2.56
CA ASP A 693 16.53 4.84 2.05
C ASP A 693 17.78 4.08 2.50
N LEU A 694 17.78 3.57 3.73
CA LEU A 694 18.85 2.74 4.30
C LEU A 694 18.20 1.79 5.31
N ASP A 695 18.29 0.51 5.04
CA ASP A 695 17.75 -0.51 5.92
C ASP A 695 18.72 -0.81 7.04
N TRP A 696 18.37 -0.40 8.24
CA TRP A 696 19.03 -0.87 9.45
C TRP A 696 18.10 -1.84 10.16
N THR A 697 18.65 -2.99 10.49
CA THR A 697 17.91 -3.99 11.25
C THR A 697 17.52 -3.45 12.63
N ALA A 698 16.32 -3.80 13.09
CA ALA A 698 15.89 -3.56 14.46
C ALA A 698 16.43 -4.62 15.42
N MET A 699 17.30 -5.55 14.99
CA MET A 699 17.80 -6.68 15.79
C MET A 699 18.97 -6.33 16.72
N PHE A 700 19.36 -5.06 16.85
CA PHE A 700 20.39 -4.68 17.83
C PHE A 700 20.04 -5.08 19.28
N PRO A 701 18.80 -4.94 19.78
CA PRO A 701 18.42 -5.46 21.10
C PRO A 701 18.60 -6.98 21.24
N VAL A 702 18.40 -7.76 20.18
CA VAL A 702 18.66 -9.21 20.15
C VAL A 702 20.13 -9.49 20.41
N PHE A 703 21.03 -8.77 19.72
CA PHE A 703 22.48 -8.89 19.93
C PHE A 703 22.87 -8.53 21.36
N VAL A 704 22.38 -7.40 21.91
CA VAL A 704 22.64 -6.98 23.31
C VAL A 704 22.07 -7.99 24.31
N ARG A 705 20.91 -8.62 24.02
CA ARG A 705 20.30 -9.64 24.87
C ARG A 705 21.13 -10.93 24.88
N GLY A 706 21.73 -11.32 23.75
CA GLY A 706 22.71 -12.37 23.67
C GLY A 706 23.92 -12.09 24.56
N GLU A 707 24.48 -10.86 24.52
CA GLU A 707 25.54 -10.43 25.44
C GLU A 707 25.10 -10.47 26.91
N ALA A 708 23.85 -10.11 27.21
CA ALA A 708 23.29 -10.15 28.55
C ALA A 708 23.19 -11.60 29.10
N TYR A 709 22.77 -12.54 28.28
CA TYR A 709 22.76 -13.95 28.65
C TYR A 709 24.15 -14.52 28.82
N LEU A 710 25.15 -14.10 28.01
CA LEU A 710 26.57 -14.48 28.27
C LEU A 710 27.05 -13.97 29.63
N ALA A 711 26.76 -12.71 29.96
CA ALA A 711 27.14 -12.11 31.27
C ALA A 711 26.42 -12.82 32.42
N ALA A 712 25.18 -13.26 32.24
CA ALA A 712 24.43 -14.05 33.22
C ALA A 712 24.86 -15.53 33.29
N ARG A 713 25.85 -15.96 32.48
CA ARG A 713 26.32 -17.35 32.33
C ARG A 713 25.21 -18.32 31.83
N ARG A 714 24.23 -17.82 31.10
CA ARG A 714 23.10 -18.57 30.51
C ARG A 714 23.42 -18.91 29.05
N GLY A 715 24.28 -19.91 28.85
CA GLY A 715 24.85 -20.24 27.56
C GLY A 715 23.80 -20.69 26.53
N SER A 716 22.76 -21.42 26.94
CA SER A 716 21.70 -21.89 26.01
C SER A 716 20.87 -20.75 25.45
N GLU A 717 20.47 -19.82 26.30
CA GLU A 717 19.69 -18.65 25.89
C GLU A 717 20.54 -17.66 25.09
N ALA A 718 21.83 -17.50 25.47
CA ALA A 718 22.76 -16.71 24.66
C ALA A 718 22.89 -17.27 23.24
N ALA A 719 23.04 -18.60 23.10
CA ALA A 719 23.14 -19.26 21.82
C ALA A 719 21.85 -19.06 20.99
N ALA A 720 20.65 -19.13 21.61
CA ALA A 720 19.39 -18.89 20.92
C ALA A 720 19.28 -17.46 20.35
N GLU A 721 19.73 -16.44 21.09
CA GLU A 721 19.70 -15.06 20.62
C GLU A 721 20.68 -14.82 19.44
N PHE A 722 21.90 -15.34 19.51
CA PHE A 722 22.86 -15.22 18.42
C PHE A 722 22.43 -16.04 17.19
N GLN A 723 21.84 -17.22 17.41
CA GLN A 723 21.30 -18.05 16.33
C GLN A 723 20.15 -17.32 15.61
N LYS A 724 19.26 -16.63 16.36
CA LYS A 724 18.18 -15.81 15.76
C LYS A 724 18.72 -14.78 14.77
N LEU A 725 19.89 -14.17 15.02
CA LEU A 725 20.51 -13.25 14.06
C LEU A 725 20.94 -13.97 12.77
N LEU A 726 21.42 -15.20 12.88
CA LEU A 726 21.85 -15.99 11.72
C LEU A 726 20.67 -16.60 10.94
N ASP A 727 19.58 -16.91 11.64
CA ASP A 727 18.34 -17.44 11.05
C ASP A 727 17.53 -16.38 10.27
N HIS A 728 17.81 -15.09 10.50
CA HIS A 728 17.14 -13.97 9.82
C HIS A 728 18.14 -13.18 8.96
N ARG A 729 18.75 -13.89 8.02
CA ARG A 729 19.82 -13.35 7.19
C ARG A 729 19.36 -12.18 6.31
N GLY A 730 18.13 -12.26 5.80
CA GLY A 730 17.53 -11.20 5.00
C GLY A 730 17.12 -9.95 5.80
N LEU A 731 17.11 -10.01 7.14
CA LEU A 731 16.90 -8.86 8.02
C LEU A 731 18.21 -8.27 8.54
N VAL A 732 19.15 -9.10 8.93
CA VAL A 732 20.46 -8.66 9.43
C VAL A 732 21.30 -8.10 8.29
N LEU A 733 21.21 -8.68 7.11
CA LEU A 733 21.94 -8.29 5.91
C LEU A 733 23.46 -8.15 6.16
N ASN A 734 24.04 -7.06 5.69
CA ASN A 734 25.47 -6.74 5.80
C ASN A 734 25.84 -6.03 7.11
N GLN A 735 24.97 -6.03 8.12
CA GLN A 735 25.28 -5.44 9.41
C GLN A 735 26.32 -6.27 10.18
N PRO A 736 27.38 -5.66 10.77
CA PRO A 736 28.45 -6.38 11.43
C PRO A 736 28.03 -7.32 12.56
N ILE A 737 26.87 -7.07 13.19
CA ILE A 737 26.32 -7.95 14.24
C ILE A 737 26.03 -9.36 13.72
N GLY A 738 25.75 -9.55 12.42
CA GLY A 738 25.60 -10.85 11.80
C GLY A 738 26.91 -11.67 11.84
N ALA A 739 28.03 -11.05 11.48
CA ALA A 739 29.34 -11.68 11.59
C ALA A 739 29.72 -11.95 13.05
N LEU A 740 29.48 -10.98 13.94
CA LEU A 740 29.78 -11.11 15.38
C LEU A 740 28.87 -12.12 16.10
N ALA A 741 27.71 -12.47 15.52
CA ALA A 741 26.83 -13.52 16.06
C ALA A 741 27.54 -14.89 16.11
N HIS A 742 28.37 -15.23 15.12
CA HIS A 742 29.18 -16.45 15.14
C HIS A 742 30.15 -16.46 16.32
N LEU A 743 30.81 -15.33 16.62
CA LEU A 743 31.67 -15.20 17.79
C LEU A 743 30.86 -15.33 19.10
N GLY A 744 29.66 -14.72 19.15
CA GLY A 744 28.74 -14.85 20.27
C GLY A 744 28.31 -16.30 20.51
N LEU A 745 27.99 -17.05 19.44
CA LEU A 745 27.72 -18.50 19.53
C LEU A 745 28.90 -19.28 20.08
N GLY A 746 30.11 -19.02 19.59
CA GLY A 746 31.33 -19.66 20.12
C GLY A 746 31.46 -19.51 21.63
N ARG A 747 31.27 -18.28 22.13
CA ARG A 747 31.28 -17.97 23.57
C ARG A 747 30.14 -18.65 24.34
N ALA A 748 28.95 -18.70 23.73
CA ALA A 748 27.81 -19.35 24.35
C ALA A 748 27.98 -20.85 24.49
N TYR A 749 28.53 -21.54 23.48
CA TYR A 749 28.84 -22.97 23.55
C TYR A 749 29.97 -23.30 24.52
N VAL A 750 30.96 -22.41 24.65
CA VAL A 750 31.98 -22.55 25.73
C VAL A 750 31.32 -22.58 27.12
N LEU A 751 30.36 -21.69 27.38
CA LEU A 751 29.62 -21.67 28.65
C LEU A 751 28.78 -22.94 28.88
N GLN A 752 28.32 -23.59 27.80
CA GLN A 752 27.60 -24.87 27.89
C GLN A 752 28.53 -26.08 28.04
N GLY A 753 29.84 -25.92 27.89
CA GLY A 753 30.81 -27.02 27.84
C GLY A 753 30.81 -27.78 26.50
N ASP A 754 30.08 -27.30 25.47
CA ASP A 754 30.04 -27.92 24.14
C ASP A 754 31.25 -27.44 23.31
N THR A 755 32.40 -28.05 23.55
CA THR A 755 33.65 -27.68 22.87
C THR A 755 33.59 -27.89 21.35
N VAL A 756 32.80 -28.87 20.88
CA VAL A 756 32.69 -29.17 19.44
C VAL A 756 31.98 -28.02 18.72
N LYS A 757 30.78 -27.64 19.20
CA LYS A 757 30.06 -26.52 18.64
C LYS A 757 30.78 -25.20 18.83
N ALA A 758 31.45 -25.00 19.96
CA ALA A 758 32.25 -23.81 20.19
C ALA A 758 33.35 -23.66 19.13
N LYS A 759 34.14 -24.72 18.90
CA LYS A 759 35.18 -24.71 17.85
C LYS A 759 34.59 -24.41 16.47
N ALA A 760 33.47 -25.04 16.08
CA ALA A 760 32.80 -24.79 14.81
C ALA A 760 32.42 -23.30 14.66
N ALA A 761 31.75 -22.72 15.65
CA ALA A 761 31.34 -21.32 15.59
C ALA A 761 32.51 -20.32 15.53
N TYR A 762 33.63 -20.60 16.24
CA TYR A 762 34.86 -19.80 16.10
C TYR A 762 35.49 -19.97 14.72
N VAL A 763 35.48 -21.17 14.13
CA VAL A 763 35.99 -21.41 12.76
C VAL A 763 35.15 -20.65 11.75
N ASP A 764 33.81 -20.66 11.88
CA ASP A 764 32.90 -19.93 11.00
C ASP A 764 33.23 -18.41 11.04
N PHE A 765 33.37 -17.84 12.25
CA PHE A 765 33.76 -16.44 12.40
C PHE A 765 35.14 -16.14 11.76
N LEU A 766 36.14 -16.95 12.07
CA LEU A 766 37.51 -16.73 11.56
C LEU A 766 37.62 -16.97 10.07
N THR A 767 36.81 -17.84 9.50
CA THR A 767 36.72 -18.07 8.04
C THR A 767 36.06 -16.86 7.35
N LEU A 768 35.00 -16.33 7.93
CA LEU A 768 34.36 -15.11 7.44
C LEU A 768 35.31 -13.91 7.50
N TRP A 769 36.14 -13.83 8.54
CA TRP A 769 37.11 -12.75 8.77
C TRP A 769 38.54 -13.15 8.36
N LYS A 770 38.71 -14.06 7.40
CA LYS A 770 40.06 -14.50 6.95
C LYS A 770 40.91 -13.35 6.39
N ASP A 771 40.24 -12.40 5.70
CA ASP A 771 40.85 -11.23 5.06
C ASP A 771 40.66 -9.94 5.90
N ALA A 772 40.30 -10.08 7.19
CA ALA A 772 40.07 -8.96 8.09
C ALA A 772 41.38 -8.23 8.46
N ASP A 773 41.26 -6.95 8.80
CA ASP A 773 42.38 -6.18 9.34
C ASP A 773 42.88 -6.79 10.64
N THR A 774 44.16 -7.12 10.67
CA THR A 774 44.77 -7.89 11.81
C THR A 774 44.85 -7.12 13.10
N ASP A 775 44.73 -5.81 13.07
CA ASP A 775 44.77 -4.89 14.21
C ASP A 775 43.44 -4.69 14.91
N ILE A 776 42.35 -5.33 14.46
CA ILE A 776 41.02 -5.24 15.10
C ILE A 776 41.01 -5.96 16.44
N PRO A 777 40.73 -5.26 17.59
CA PRO A 777 40.80 -5.83 18.94
C PRO A 777 39.90 -7.07 19.09
N VAL A 778 38.65 -7.08 18.59
CA VAL A 778 37.75 -8.22 18.72
C VAL A 778 38.25 -9.46 17.98
N LEU A 779 38.94 -9.31 16.84
CA LEU A 779 39.55 -10.40 16.09
C LEU A 779 40.71 -11.02 16.89
N GLN A 780 41.58 -10.19 17.47
CA GLN A 780 42.67 -10.65 18.32
C GLN A 780 42.17 -11.44 19.51
N GLN A 781 41.10 -10.93 20.14
CA GLN A 781 40.43 -11.62 21.27
C GLN A 781 39.83 -12.95 20.80
N ALA A 782 39.11 -13.02 19.69
CA ALA A 782 38.52 -14.25 19.16
C ALA A 782 39.59 -15.33 18.87
N LYS A 783 40.74 -14.93 18.29
CA LYS A 783 41.87 -15.84 18.05
C LYS A 783 42.46 -16.39 19.36
N ALA A 784 42.60 -15.54 20.38
CA ALA A 784 43.07 -15.94 21.70
C ALA A 784 42.08 -16.86 22.43
N GLU A 785 40.76 -16.63 22.28
CA GLU A 785 39.73 -17.49 22.83
C GLU A 785 39.73 -18.86 22.14
N TYR A 786 39.82 -18.90 20.80
CA TYR A 786 39.86 -20.14 20.03
C TYR A 786 41.08 -20.98 20.32
N ALA A 787 42.28 -20.38 20.49
CA ALA A 787 43.52 -21.08 20.84
C ALA A 787 43.42 -21.83 22.18
N LYS A 788 42.58 -21.38 23.15
CA LYS A 788 42.35 -22.07 24.42
C LYS A 788 41.47 -23.33 24.28
N LEU A 789 40.83 -23.52 23.14
CA LEU A 789 39.96 -24.67 22.86
C LEU A 789 40.73 -25.78 22.10
N GLN A 790 41.89 -25.44 21.51
CA GLN A 790 42.75 -26.42 20.81
C GLN A 790 43.48 -27.32 21.82
#